data_11a6e6ad06111b50bcfbca90db40bb7f
#
_entry.id   11a6e6ad06111b50bcfbca90db40bb7f
#
_cell.length_a   1.000
_cell.length_b   1.000
_cell.length_c   1.000
_cell.angle_alpha   90.00
_cell.angle_beta   90.00
_cell.angle_gamma   90.00
#
_symmetry.space_group_name_H-M   'P 1'
#
loop_
_entity.id
_entity.type
_entity.pdbx_description
1 polymer ?
#
loop_
_entity_poly.entity_id
_entity_poly.type
_entity_poly.pdbx_seq_one_letter_code
_entity_poly.pdbx_strand_id
1 'polypeptide(L)'
;METRGSNNNEVKAILSPVQRLLGEDFNPALLLIMIRKSFFWCVIILLVTTSSALIYLRYTPPTYEVNASLIVKSINTAQALDIENNLFQQRNSNLDIEKDIQIMKSNVIIDRVIDSLPLKVSYYRVGNILNEELYKNSPIQIEATVKEPSWYDRPIRFRILSENEFAIAFASKDEDDYETFSFNKRYTNPAFDFIATINRNLFAGTATTDLESTYFFTLNSKQTVYNTIRNALIVAPSAPTIALLMRDRKPQKSADIVNRVCEEFIQYDKEKETESASLILDFIESQVDSISNDLREYEDEMTAFKQANGISIGNIEQDLSTQLKELKGKQDQYNFEYSTLEYYRKYFDQYQDSSRLLTGIVDDRYKSLSQNIVKLDELQTELKQLLLKLSPNNPEIINIKGQIEEVKLNLMQSILNSQQEVRKRSAEVDTEIARYLGDYSNVPGIQAEYIRLSRLSDLKEKYYLLLLDKKSAFSITKAGFVSDYTILKKADVPTKPISPNSPLIKLIGLLSGLIACFILIVVRYLLHHKILSVSEITRYSDAGLLGVIPKYLQHMSSSELVVNKNPKSVLSECFRSIRTNMEYVSTKKTEIQLIAVTSTVAGEGKTFIAVNLAGIIAVGGKKVILVDFDLRKPQLHKSFHVNNDKGMSNLITGRSDLAECIRHSEWENLDFITSGPIPPNPAEFIGSKQTDDLINKLKEMYDVVVMDTPPVGIVTDALHLIKQADVPLYVLRADYSSRNFINNVNFLVNDHGISKLSVVLNDMGEGASMYAYNYGYGSGYGYGYGGYGSKSYGYDYYSDDTPAKKGFFTRMIAFVKALF
;
A
#
# COMPACT_ATOMS: atom_id res chain seq x y z
N MET A 1 -17.80 -21.40 -69.78
CA MET A 1 -18.11 -21.09 -68.34
C MET A 1 -16.82 -20.66 -67.71
N GLU A 2 -16.74 -19.35 -67.58
CA GLU A 2 -15.60 -18.59 -67.08
C GLU A 2 -15.49 -18.73 -65.55
N THR A 3 -14.30 -19.07 -65.09
CA THR A 3 -13.95 -18.82 -63.68
C THR A 3 -13.04 -17.64 -63.64
N ARG A 4 -13.58 -16.53 -63.15
CA ARG A 4 -12.88 -15.29 -62.81
C ARG A 4 -11.82 -15.59 -61.72
N GLY A 5 -10.54 -15.44 -62.10
CA GLY A 5 -9.48 -15.26 -61.11
C GLY A 5 -9.68 -13.95 -60.37
N SER A 6 -9.93 -14.00 -59.07
CA SER A 6 -9.94 -12.84 -58.22
C SER A 6 -8.48 -12.38 -57.99
N ASN A 7 -8.12 -11.25 -58.56
CA ASN A 7 -6.89 -10.52 -58.21
C ASN A 7 -6.97 -10.07 -56.74
N ASN A 8 -6.37 -10.84 -55.86
CA ASN A 8 -6.06 -10.39 -54.47
C ASN A 8 -4.83 -9.47 -54.51
N ASN A 9 -5.00 -8.27 -55.00
CA ASN A 9 -4.11 -7.18 -54.61
C ASN A 9 -4.58 -6.62 -53.29
N GLU A 10 -4.33 -7.35 -52.18
CA GLU A 10 -4.38 -6.80 -50.85
C GLU A 10 -3.24 -5.76 -50.75
N VAL A 11 -3.64 -4.49 -50.76
CA VAL A 11 -2.73 -3.37 -50.38
C VAL A 11 -2.14 -3.74 -49.02
N LYS A 12 -0.83 -3.97 -48.98
CA LYS A 12 -0.09 -4.25 -47.71
C LYS A 12 -0.19 -3.05 -46.79
N ALA A 13 -1.30 -2.98 -46.04
CA ALA A 13 -1.56 -1.87 -45.14
C ALA A 13 -0.53 -1.84 -44.02
N ILE A 14 0.05 -0.70 -43.74
CA ILE A 14 0.91 -0.48 -42.57
C ILE A 14 0.03 -0.58 -41.31
N LEU A 15 0.25 -1.62 -40.52
CA LEU A 15 -0.55 -1.95 -39.32
C LEU A 15 -0.54 -0.83 -38.27
N SER A 16 -1.67 -0.66 -37.57
CA SER A 16 -1.79 0.28 -36.45
C SER A 16 -0.75 0.00 -35.35
N PRO A 17 -0.36 0.98 -34.55
CA PRO A 17 0.64 0.79 -33.48
C PRO A 17 0.35 -0.36 -32.53
N VAL A 18 -0.92 -0.60 -32.20
CA VAL A 18 -1.37 -1.67 -31.28
C VAL A 18 -1.28 -3.06 -31.91
N GLN A 19 -1.58 -3.19 -33.22
CA GLN A 19 -1.48 -4.45 -33.96
C GLN A 19 -0.02 -4.93 -34.10
N ARG A 20 0.96 -4.03 -33.99
CA ARG A 20 2.40 -4.36 -33.99
C ARG A 20 2.90 -5.05 -32.72
N LEU A 21 2.23 -4.84 -31.58
CA LEU A 21 2.60 -5.48 -30.30
C LEU A 21 2.00 -6.88 -30.17
N LEU A 22 0.82 -7.11 -30.75
CA LEU A 22 0.02 -8.33 -30.56
C LEU A 22 0.08 -9.29 -31.74
N GLY A 23 0.69 -8.87 -32.88
CA GLY A 23 0.72 -9.65 -34.12
C GLY A 23 2.11 -10.25 -34.45
N GLU A 24 2.16 -10.95 -35.59
CA GLU A 24 3.38 -11.55 -36.18
C GLU A 24 4.48 -10.53 -36.53
N ASP A 25 4.19 -9.22 -36.36
CA ASP A 25 5.09 -8.10 -36.69
C ASP A 25 5.95 -7.61 -35.53
N PHE A 26 5.99 -8.37 -34.42
CA PHE A 26 6.90 -8.03 -33.31
C PHE A 26 8.35 -8.12 -33.77
N ASN A 27 9.04 -6.98 -33.81
CA ASN A 27 10.45 -6.92 -34.20
C ASN A 27 11.35 -6.81 -32.95
N PRO A 28 11.99 -7.91 -32.49
CA PRO A 28 12.83 -7.91 -31.30
C PRO A 28 14.06 -7.01 -31.44
N ALA A 29 14.59 -6.85 -32.65
CA ALA A 29 15.73 -5.96 -32.90
C ALA A 29 15.34 -4.47 -32.67
N LEU A 30 14.15 -4.08 -33.09
CA LEU A 30 13.62 -2.73 -32.84
C LEU A 30 13.40 -2.48 -31.36
N LEU A 31 12.88 -3.49 -30.61
CA LEU A 31 12.74 -3.40 -29.14
C LEU A 31 14.10 -3.19 -28.46
N LEU A 32 15.12 -3.94 -28.86
CA LEU A 32 16.50 -3.78 -28.33
C LEU A 32 17.05 -2.36 -28.58
N ILE A 33 16.82 -1.81 -29.78
CA ILE A 33 17.24 -0.43 -30.09
C ILE A 33 16.48 0.57 -29.20
N MET A 34 15.17 0.36 -28.94
CA MET A 34 14.40 1.22 -28.06
C MET A 34 14.84 1.12 -26.61
N ILE A 35 15.13 -0.07 -26.10
CA ILE A 35 15.73 -0.27 -24.78
C ILE A 35 17.03 0.50 -24.66
N ARG A 36 17.94 0.36 -25.65
CA ARG A 36 19.23 1.06 -25.63
C ARG A 36 19.09 2.59 -25.67
N LYS A 37 18.15 3.11 -26.50
CA LYS A 37 17.85 4.55 -26.58
C LYS A 37 17.13 5.09 -25.34
N SER A 38 16.42 4.22 -24.59
CA SER A 38 15.68 4.58 -23.37
C SER A 38 16.45 4.35 -22.07
N PHE A 39 17.61 3.71 -22.12
CA PHE A 39 18.38 3.28 -20.96
C PHE A 39 18.65 4.41 -19.95
N PHE A 40 19.06 5.57 -20.43
CA PHE A 40 19.33 6.74 -19.58
C PHE A 40 18.07 7.21 -18.82
N TRP A 41 16.94 7.25 -19.50
CA TRP A 41 15.65 7.62 -18.89
C TRP A 41 15.16 6.57 -17.88
N CYS A 42 15.39 5.29 -18.18
CA CYS A 42 15.06 4.21 -17.25
C CYS A 42 15.89 4.29 -15.96
N VAL A 43 17.18 4.63 -16.06
CA VAL A 43 18.05 4.85 -14.89
C VAL A 43 17.53 6.02 -14.05
N ILE A 44 17.16 7.14 -14.70
CA ILE A 44 16.58 8.30 -13.97
C ILE A 44 15.27 7.92 -13.27
N ILE A 45 14.35 7.21 -13.95
CA ILE A 45 13.08 6.77 -13.37
C ILE A 45 13.32 5.89 -12.15
N LEU A 46 14.23 4.91 -12.27
CA LEU A 46 14.57 4.01 -11.16
C LEU A 46 15.19 4.78 -9.98
N LEU A 47 16.05 5.75 -10.24
CA LEU A 47 16.61 6.59 -9.18
C LEU A 47 15.54 7.45 -8.50
N VAL A 48 14.62 8.02 -9.25
CA VAL A 48 13.52 8.84 -8.68
C VAL A 48 12.58 7.99 -7.85
N THR A 49 12.13 6.83 -8.35
CA THR A 49 11.20 5.97 -7.61
C THR A 49 11.81 5.36 -6.36
N THR A 50 13.06 4.90 -6.43
CA THR A 50 13.78 4.36 -5.25
C THR A 50 14.10 5.46 -4.25
N SER A 51 14.52 6.65 -4.69
CA SER A 51 14.74 7.81 -3.80
C SER A 51 13.45 8.27 -3.14
N SER A 52 12.33 8.30 -3.86
CA SER A 52 11.01 8.62 -3.29
C SER A 52 10.60 7.62 -2.21
N ALA A 53 10.83 6.31 -2.44
CA ALA A 53 10.57 5.28 -1.43
C ALA A 53 11.46 5.44 -0.18
N LEU A 54 12.74 5.81 -0.35
CA LEU A 54 13.65 6.07 0.76
C LEU A 54 13.27 7.34 1.54
N ILE A 55 12.86 8.40 0.84
CA ILE A 55 12.34 9.63 1.46
C ILE A 55 11.08 9.32 2.26
N TYR A 56 10.15 8.56 1.69
CA TYR A 56 8.94 8.12 2.41
C TYR A 56 9.29 7.37 3.70
N LEU A 57 10.22 6.40 3.62
CA LEU A 57 10.69 5.65 4.80
C LEU A 57 11.38 6.54 5.85
N ARG A 58 12.09 7.58 5.41
CA ARG A 58 12.79 8.51 6.31
C ARG A 58 11.83 9.39 7.11
N TYR A 59 10.73 9.81 6.47
CA TYR A 59 9.81 10.79 7.04
C TYR A 59 8.51 10.18 7.59
N THR A 60 8.25 8.90 7.36
CA THR A 60 7.10 8.21 7.97
C THR A 60 7.49 7.72 9.37
N PRO A 61 6.79 8.17 10.44
CA PRO A 61 7.11 7.75 11.79
C PRO A 61 6.84 6.25 11.97
N PRO A 62 7.75 5.52 12.67
CA PRO A 62 7.56 4.09 12.92
C PRO A 62 6.40 3.87 13.90
N THR A 63 5.57 2.87 13.61
CA THR A 63 4.55 2.36 14.53
C THR A 63 4.92 0.98 15.02
N TYR A 64 4.73 0.77 16.33
CA TYR A 64 5.04 -0.47 17.00
C TYR A 64 3.75 -1.13 17.48
N GLU A 65 3.72 -2.44 17.54
CA GLU A 65 2.63 -3.20 18.11
C GLU A 65 3.15 -3.93 19.35
N VAL A 66 2.40 -3.77 20.41
CA VAL A 66 2.66 -4.40 21.69
C VAL A 66 1.52 -5.39 21.95
N ASN A 67 1.85 -6.55 22.49
CA ASN A 67 0.85 -7.57 22.81
C ASN A 67 1.03 -8.10 24.22
N ALA A 68 -0.09 -8.27 24.94
CA ALA A 68 -0.20 -9.02 26.17
C ALA A 68 -1.29 -10.07 26.04
N SER A 69 -1.27 -11.08 26.88
CA SER A 69 -2.33 -12.08 26.96
C SER A 69 -2.69 -12.42 28.40
N LEU A 70 -3.99 -12.47 28.64
CA LEU A 70 -4.58 -12.96 29.89
C LEU A 70 -5.13 -14.36 29.64
N ILE A 71 -4.86 -15.28 30.56
CA ILE A 71 -5.48 -16.60 30.57
C ILE A 71 -6.64 -16.63 31.56
N VAL A 72 -7.75 -17.22 31.14
CA VAL A 72 -8.89 -17.48 32.00
C VAL A 72 -8.68 -18.83 32.66
N LYS A 73 -8.55 -18.88 33.98
CA LYS A 73 -8.49 -20.14 34.74
C LYS A 73 -9.88 -20.73 34.79
N SER A 74 -10.05 -21.94 34.28
CA SER A 74 -11.32 -22.68 34.34
C SER A 74 -11.56 -23.42 35.67
N ILE A 75 -10.69 -23.28 36.66
CA ILE A 75 -10.77 -24.01 37.95
C ILE A 75 -11.19 -23.04 39.03
N ASN A 76 -12.45 -23.13 39.42
CA ASN A 76 -12.96 -22.45 40.63
C ASN A 76 -12.29 -23.05 41.87
N THR A 77 -11.65 -22.21 42.69
CA THR A 77 -11.06 -22.59 43.99
C THR A 77 -12.12 -23.19 44.92
N ALA A 78 -13.39 -22.87 44.73
CA ALA A 78 -14.53 -23.45 45.42
C ALA A 78 -14.76 -24.97 45.10
N GLN A 79 -14.42 -25.40 43.87
CA GLN A 79 -14.44 -26.82 43.47
C GLN A 79 -13.29 -27.61 44.11
N ALA A 80 -12.16 -26.98 44.41
CA ALA A 80 -11.02 -27.61 45.04
C ALA A 80 -11.24 -27.86 46.57
N LEU A 81 -12.25 -27.22 47.16
CA LEU A 81 -12.58 -27.33 48.58
C LEU A 81 -13.77 -28.24 48.88
N ASP A 82 -14.24 -29.02 47.86
CA ASP A 82 -15.34 -29.99 47.98
C ASP A 82 -16.63 -29.42 48.70
N ILE A 83 -16.82 -28.12 48.52
CA ILE A 83 -18.07 -27.45 48.92
C ILE A 83 -19.09 -27.86 47.88
N GLU A 84 -19.68 -29.02 48.17
CA GLU A 84 -20.79 -29.58 47.42
C GLU A 84 -21.93 -28.57 47.45
N ASN A 85 -22.00 -27.76 46.43
CA ASN A 85 -23.26 -27.21 45.93
C ASN A 85 -23.02 -26.29 44.73
N ASN A 86 -23.75 -26.54 43.72
CA ASN A 86 -24.03 -25.85 42.47
C ASN A 86 -24.18 -24.29 42.48
N LEU A 87 -23.61 -23.60 43.46
CA LEU A 87 -23.68 -22.12 43.54
C LEU A 87 -22.78 -21.39 42.58
N PHE A 88 -21.80 -22.10 42.00
CA PHE A 88 -20.88 -21.54 41.02
C PHE A 88 -20.89 -22.35 39.72
N GLN A 89 -22.09 -22.55 39.13
CA GLN A 89 -22.21 -23.22 37.86
C GLN A 89 -21.52 -22.42 36.75
N GLN A 90 -20.72 -23.16 35.99
CA GLN A 90 -20.19 -22.90 34.65
C GLN A 90 -20.57 -21.53 34.07
N ARG A 91 -19.64 -20.60 34.20
CA ARG A 91 -19.56 -19.45 33.28
C ARG A 91 -19.67 -20.00 31.85
N ASN A 92 -20.67 -19.61 31.11
CA ASN A 92 -20.78 -19.90 29.68
C ASN A 92 -19.62 -19.19 28.98
N SER A 93 -18.58 -19.94 28.64
CA SER A 93 -17.22 -19.48 28.34
C SER A 93 -17.09 -18.43 27.21
N ASN A 94 -18.09 -18.20 26.40
CA ASN A 94 -18.04 -17.27 25.29
C ASN A 94 -18.74 -15.91 25.55
N LEU A 95 -19.88 -15.91 26.24
CA LEU A 95 -20.62 -14.67 26.57
C LEU A 95 -19.91 -13.85 27.65
N ASP A 96 -19.30 -14.52 28.63
CA ASP A 96 -18.55 -13.85 29.69
C ASP A 96 -17.29 -13.20 29.20
N ILE A 97 -16.57 -13.80 28.23
CA ILE A 97 -15.37 -13.22 27.63
C ILE A 97 -15.66 -11.91 26.89
N GLU A 98 -16.78 -11.82 26.17
CA GLU A 98 -17.16 -10.58 25.50
C GLU A 98 -17.48 -9.44 26.48
N LYS A 99 -18.16 -9.77 27.59
CA LYS A 99 -18.43 -8.83 28.67
C LYS A 99 -17.13 -8.30 29.29
N ASP A 100 -16.19 -9.18 29.60
CA ASP A 100 -14.92 -8.82 30.19
C ASP A 100 -14.06 -7.97 29.24
N ILE A 101 -14.09 -8.24 27.93
CA ILE A 101 -13.49 -7.39 26.91
C ILE A 101 -14.08 -5.97 26.96
N GLN A 102 -15.39 -5.85 27.14
CA GLN A 102 -16.04 -4.54 27.23
C GLN A 102 -15.66 -3.80 28.51
N ILE A 103 -15.53 -4.52 29.62
CA ILE A 103 -15.08 -3.97 30.91
C ILE A 103 -13.64 -3.45 30.79
N MET A 104 -12.74 -4.19 30.15
CA MET A 104 -11.35 -3.77 29.92
C MET A 104 -11.27 -2.47 29.11
N LYS A 105 -12.23 -2.23 28.19
CA LYS A 105 -12.33 -1.01 27.38
C LYS A 105 -13.18 0.09 28.01
N SER A 106 -13.75 -0.16 29.19
CA SER A 106 -14.64 0.77 29.88
C SER A 106 -13.88 1.95 30.49
N ASN A 107 -14.61 3.04 30.74
CA ASN A 107 -14.08 4.21 31.44
C ASN A 107 -13.52 3.83 32.82
N VAL A 108 -14.12 2.84 33.49
CA VAL A 108 -13.71 2.41 34.86
C VAL A 108 -12.25 1.94 34.88
N ILE A 109 -11.86 1.11 33.92
CA ILE A 109 -10.49 0.59 33.84
C ILE A 109 -9.55 1.65 33.27
N ILE A 110 -9.95 2.32 32.19
CA ILE A 110 -9.08 3.32 31.53
C ILE A 110 -8.80 4.51 32.46
N ASP A 111 -9.76 4.97 33.26
CA ASP A 111 -9.54 6.05 34.24
C ASP A 111 -8.50 5.65 35.29
N ARG A 112 -8.55 4.40 35.80
CA ARG A 112 -7.53 3.87 36.73
C ARG A 112 -6.14 3.82 36.08
N VAL A 113 -6.06 3.45 34.80
CA VAL A 113 -4.81 3.44 34.03
C VAL A 113 -4.26 4.88 33.87
N ILE A 114 -5.13 5.86 33.55
CA ILE A 114 -4.76 7.27 33.39
C ILE A 114 -4.22 7.83 34.71
N ASP A 115 -4.85 7.46 35.82
CA ASP A 115 -4.42 7.94 37.15
C ASP A 115 -3.13 7.28 37.66
N SER A 116 -2.81 6.07 37.20
CA SER A 116 -1.64 5.30 37.61
C SER A 116 -0.39 5.53 36.74
N LEU A 117 -0.54 6.05 35.52
CA LEU A 117 0.56 6.30 34.59
C LEU A 117 0.74 7.80 34.32
N PRO A 118 1.93 8.27 33.93
CA PRO A 118 2.20 9.67 33.64
C PRO A 118 1.65 10.10 32.28
N LEU A 119 0.34 9.94 32.09
CA LEU A 119 -0.37 10.24 30.84
C LEU A 119 -1.04 11.62 30.85
N LYS A 120 -1.07 12.30 32.01
CA LYS A 120 -1.67 13.64 32.18
C LYS A 120 -0.88 14.72 31.45
N VAL A 121 0.42 14.51 31.25
CA VAL A 121 1.30 15.44 30.53
C VAL A 121 2.10 14.67 29.50
N SER A 122 2.04 15.10 28.25
CA SER A 122 2.86 14.55 27.16
C SER A 122 3.96 15.53 26.78
N TYR A 123 5.18 15.03 26.62
CA TYR A 123 6.38 15.83 26.32
C TYR A 123 6.87 15.50 24.91
N TYR A 124 7.29 16.54 24.20
CA TYR A 124 7.76 16.43 22.83
C TYR A 124 9.05 17.23 22.62
N ARG A 125 9.97 16.66 21.85
CA ARG A 125 11.11 17.38 21.29
C ARG A 125 10.72 17.85 19.89
N VAL A 126 10.91 19.13 19.61
CA VAL A 126 10.65 19.70 18.27
C VAL A 126 11.76 19.25 17.33
N GLY A 127 11.42 18.54 16.27
CA GLY A 127 12.31 18.18 15.18
C GLY A 127 12.05 19.06 13.95
N ASN A 128 13.00 19.08 13.02
CA ASN A 128 12.87 19.90 11.79
C ASN A 128 11.65 19.53 10.93
N ILE A 129 11.18 18.28 11.02
CA ILE A 129 10.03 17.79 10.23
C ILE A 129 9.05 17.00 11.10
N LEU A 130 9.52 16.22 12.05
CA LEU A 130 8.71 15.38 12.92
C LEU A 130 9.03 15.66 14.38
N ASN A 131 7.99 15.87 15.19
CA ASN A 131 8.13 15.98 16.64
C ASN A 131 8.24 14.58 17.25
N GLU A 132 9.14 14.44 18.22
CA GLU A 132 9.35 13.20 18.94
C GLU A 132 8.73 13.26 20.34
N GLU A 133 7.79 12.35 20.65
CA GLU A 133 7.26 12.18 22.01
C GLU A 133 8.31 11.54 22.91
N LEU A 134 8.53 12.09 24.10
CA LEU A 134 9.59 11.65 25.03
C LEU A 134 9.08 10.66 26.08
N TYR A 135 7.79 10.67 26.40
CA TYR A 135 7.15 9.87 27.45
C TYR A 135 7.93 9.96 28.78
N LYS A 136 8.46 8.85 29.32
CA LYS A 136 9.27 8.81 30.57
C LYS A 136 10.68 9.38 30.40
N ASN A 137 11.15 9.60 29.18
CA ASN A 137 12.50 10.10 28.89
C ASN A 137 12.55 11.62 28.72
N SER A 138 11.58 12.33 29.27
CA SER A 138 11.62 13.80 29.26
C SER A 138 12.67 14.32 30.28
N PRO A 139 13.50 15.31 29.90
CA PRO A 139 14.44 15.95 30.80
C PRO A 139 13.73 16.77 31.88
N ILE A 140 12.47 17.12 31.66
CA ILE A 140 11.64 17.85 32.61
C ILE A 140 10.38 17.05 32.91
N GLN A 141 9.92 17.07 34.16
CA GLN A 141 8.61 16.58 34.57
C GLN A 141 7.81 17.74 35.14
N ILE A 142 6.57 17.90 34.69
CA ILE A 142 5.64 18.95 35.06
C ILE A 142 4.44 18.32 35.74
N GLU A 143 4.17 18.69 36.96
CA GLU A 143 2.91 18.43 37.63
C GLU A 143 2.07 19.71 37.54
N ALA A 144 0.93 19.63 36.87
CA ALA A 144 0.08 20.77 36.66
C ALA A 144 -1.36 20.50 37.06
N THR A 145 -2.03 21.54 37.62
CA THR A 145 -3.47 21.57 37.89
C THR A 145 -4.10 22.65 37.02
N VAL A 146 -4.85 22.22 36.03
CA VAL A 146 -5.50 23.13 35.05
C VAL A 146 -6.71 23.77 35.70
N LYS A 147 -6.81 25.10 35.65
CA LYS A 147 -7.95 25.89 36.12
C LYS A 147 -8.91 26.23 35.00
N GLU A 148 -8.38 26.54 33.84
CA GLU A 148 -9.15 26.90 32.67
C GLU A 148 -9.09 25.79 31.61
N PRO A 149 -10.21 25.12 31.26
CA PRO A 149 -10.22 23.98 30.35
C PRO A 149 -9.67 24.24 28.93
N SER A 150 -9.61 25.51 28.53
CA SER A 150 -9.08 25.92 27.22
C SER A 150 -7.57 25.63 27.04
N TRP A 151 -6.86 25.33 28.13
CA TRP A 151 -5.43 25.00 28.14
C TRP A 151 -5.13 23.51 27.96
N TYR A 152 -6.14 22.66 28.04
CA TYR A 152 -5.96 21.26 27.69
C TYR A 152 -5.65 21.08 26.22
N ASP A 153 -4.83 20.07 25.91
CA ASP A 153 -4.49 19.58 24.57
C ASP A 153 -3.80 20.64 23.67
N ARG A 154 -3.28 21.71 24.25
CA ARG A 154 -2.50 22.75 23.56
C ARG A 154 -1.01 22.53 23.76
N PRO A 155 -0.18 22.71 22.72
CA PRO A 155 1.27 22.68 22.86
C PRO A 155 1.78 23.92 23.60
N ILE A 156 2.49 23.73 24.72
CA ILE A 156 3.13 24.78 25.51
C ILE A 156 4.63 24.59 25.32
N ARG A 157 5.30 25.55 24.67
CA ARG A 157 6.74 25.50 24.39
C ARG A 157 7.52 25.78 25.65
N PHE A 158 8.64 25.07 25.85
CA PHE A 158 9.60 25.37 26.92
C PHE A 158 11.04 25.17 26.42
N ARG A 159 11.94 25.86 27.09
CA ARG A 159 13.41 25.75 26.92
C ARG A 159 14.07 25.57 28.24
N ILE A 160 15.09 24.72 28.33
CA ILE A 160 15.93 24.59 29.51
C ILE A 160 17.06 25.62 29.38
N LEU A 161 17.17 26.53 30.36
CA LEU A 161 18.19 27.58 30.33
C LEU A 161 19.43 27.14 31.14
N SER A 162 19.21 26.44 32.26
CA SER A 162 20.25 25.92 33.12
C SER A 162 19.72 24.77 33.98
N GLU A 163 20.57 24.17 34.84
CA GLU A 163 20.12 23.17 35.81
C GLU A 163 19.07 23.69 36.79
N ASN A 164 18.96 25.00 36.99
CA ASN A 164 18.08 25.62 37.95
C ASN A 164 16.92 26.39 37.32
N GLU A 165 16.99 26.72 36.03
CA GLU A 165 16.06 27.61 35.36
C GLU A 165 15.61 27.08 34.03
N PHE A 166 14.36 27.33 33.70
CA PHE A 166 13.72 27.03 32.41
C PHE A 166 12.80 28.19 32.02
N ALA A 167 12.44 28.26 30.74
CA ALA A 167 11.55 29.28 30.24
C ALA A 167 10.35 28.64 29.55
N ILE A 168 9.16 29.21 29.74
CA ILE A 168 7.89 28.75 29.11
C ILE A 168 7.33 29.90 28.25
N ALA A 169 6.84 29.57 27.07
CA ALA A 169 6.06 30.48 26.25
C ALA A 169 4.56 30.17 26.38
N PHE A 170 3.81 31.10 26.99
CA PHE A 170 2.36 30.95 27.17
C PHE A 170 1.55 31.49 25.98
N ALA A 171 2.11 32.41 25.19
CA ALA A 171 1.44 33.01 24.04
C ALA A 171 1.81 32.31 22.72
N SER A 172 0.82 32.12 21.87
CA SER A 172 0.94 31.31 20.64
C SER A 172 1.46 32.08 19.42
N LYS A 173 1.80 33.36 19.49
CA LYS A 173 2.03 34.23 18.31
C LYS A 173 3.44 34.78 18.11
N ASP A 174 4.19 35.00 19.18
CA ASP A 174 5.56 35.50 19.03
C ASP A 174 6.56 34.47 19.58
N GLU A 175 7.52 34.07 18.75
CA GLU A 175 8.52 33.04 19.07
C GLU A 175 9.45 33.45 20.23
N ASP A 176 9.39 34.71 20.69
CA ASP A 176 10.36 35.30 21.63
C ASP A 176 9.78 35.67 22.99
N ASP A 177 8.49 35.45 23.28
CA ASP A 177 7.88 35.78 24.56
C ASP A 177 7.96 34.63 25.58
N TYR A 178 9.16 34.39 26.10
CA TYR A 178 9.45 33.36 27.09
C TYR A 178 9.55 33.97 28.49
N GLU A 179 8.76 33.50 29.43
CA GLU A 179 8.89 33.78 30.86
C GLU A 179 9.82 32.77 31.54
N THR A 180 10.75 33.26 32.37
CA THR A 180 11.74 32.43 33.06
C THR A 180 11.23 31.97 34.42
N PHE A 181 11.42 30.69 34.74
CA PHE A 181 10.99 30.01 35.96
C PHE A 181 12.14 29.21 36.57
N SER A 182 12.10 29.01 37.89
CA SER A 182 13.06 28.15 38.61
C SER A 182 12.46 26.74 38.81
N PHE A 183 13.26 25.68 38.69
CA PHE A 183 12.83 24.31 39.00
C PHE A 183 12.48 24.15 40.48
N ASN A 184 11.63 23.14 40.77
CA ASN A 184 11.21 22.74 42.15
C ASN A 184 10.42 23.83 42.90
N LYS A 185 9.92 24.86 42.21
CA LYS A 185 9.09 25.92 42.80
C LYS A 185 7.69 25.86 42.21
N ARG A 186 6.67 26.03 43.06
CA ARG A 186 5.28 26.07 42.64
C ARG A 186 4.96 27.46 42.09
N TYR A 187 4.37 27.50 40.93
CA TYR A 187 3.92 28.73 40.28
C TYR A 187 2.41 28.67 40.05
N THR A 188 1.76 29.78 40.30
CA THR A 188 0.32 29.96 40.13
C THR A 188 0.08 30.95 39.01
N ASN A 189 -0.61 30.48 37.99
CA ASN A 189 -1.04 31.28 36.84
C ASN A 189 -2.59 31.21 36.77
N PRO A 190 -3.29 32.20 36.23
CA PRO A 190 -4.73 32.13 35.96
C PRO A 190 -5.13 30.86 35.16
N ALA A 191 -4.28 30.38 34.27
CA ALA A 191 -4.52 29.23 33.40
C ALA A 191 -4.37 27.88 34.11
N PHE A 192 -3.27 27.70 34.83
CA PHE A 192 -2.96 26.48 35.57
C PHE A 192 -1.86 26.72 36.62
N ASP A 193 -1.90 25.94 37.69
CA ASP A 193 -0.80 25.85 38.65
C ASP A 193 0.16 24.76 38.21
N PHE A 194 1.48 24.96 38.37
CA PHE A 194 2.45 23.95 38.01
C PHE A 194 3.70 23.93 38.88
N ILE A 195 4.34 22.77 38.92
CA ILE A 195 5.68 22.56 39.46
C ILE A 195 6.47 21.83 38.37
N ALA A 196 7.61 22.33 37.98
CA ALA A 196 8.51 21.65 37.07
C ALA A 196 9.73 21.12 37.84
N THR A 197 10.07 19.84 37.60
CA THR A 197 11.25 19.18 38.20
C THR A 197 12.16 18.72 37.06
N ILE A 198 13.48 18.82 37.27
CA ILE A 198 14.48 18.37 36.30
C ILE A 198 14.92 16.93 36.60
N ASN A 199 14.97 16.10 35.60
CA ASN A 199 15.55 14.77 35.66
C ASN A 199 17.06 14.83 35.40
N ARG A 200 17.87 15.01 36.45
CA ARG A 200 19.31 15.19 36.34
C ARG A 200 20.03 14.06 35.63
N ASN A 201 19.54 12.81 35.72
CA ASN A 201 20.18 11.67 35.09
C ASN A 201 20.05 11.71 33.56
N LEU A 202 18.94 12.25 33.04
CA LEU A 202 18.72 12.45 31.60
C LEU A 202 19.38 13.73 31.11
N PHE A 203 19.48 14.75 31.97
CA PHE A 203 20.12 15.99 31.63
C PHE A 203 21.66 15.88 31.57
N ALA A 204 22.30 15.17 32.51
CA ALA A 204 23.74 14.95 32.51
C ALA A 204 24.29 14.10 31.34
N GLY A 205 23.45 13.33 30.69
CA GLY A 205 23.79 12.52 29.51
C GLY A 205 23.59 13.24 28.18
N THR A 206 23.00 14.43 28.17
CA THR A 206 22.76 15.24 26.97
C THR A 206 23.99 16.10 26.67
N ALA A 207 24.52 15.93 25.45
CA ALA A 207 25.61 16.79 24.96
C ALA A 207 25.13 18.26 24.90
N THR A 208 26.09 19.19 25.00
CA THR A 208 25.83 20.64 24.96
C THR A 208 24.96 21.14 23.81
N THR A 209 24.80 20.34 22.77
CA THR A 209 23.92 20.59 21.61
C THR A 209 22.41 20.48 21.90
N ASP A 210 22.01 19.80 22.97
CA ASP A 210 20.59 19.63 23.35
C ASP A 210 20.03 20.81 24.18
N LEU A 211 20.86 21.70 24.70
CA LEU A 211 20.43 22.94 25.35
C LEU A 211 19.72 23.92 24.39
N GLU A 212 20.03 23.83 23.09
CA GLU A 212 19.36 24.63 22.04
C GLU A 212 18.07 23.98 21.54
N SER A 213 17.77 22.74 21.95
CA SER A 213 16.58 22.01 21.50
C SER A 213 15.32 22.65 22.07
N THR A 214 14.38 22.96 21.22
CA THR A 214 13.06 23.44 21.62
C THR A 214 12.17 22.25 21.97
N TYR A 215 11.58 22.30 23.16
CA TYR A 215 10.63 21.31 23.63
C TYR A 215 9.23 21.92 23.75
N PHE A 216 8.21 21.09 23.73
CA PHE A 216 6.88 21.47 24.15
C PHE A 216 6.24 20.33 24.95
N PHE A 217 5.30 20.69 25.80
CA PHE A 217 4.45 19.73 26.49
C PHE A 217 2.98 20.05 26.23
N THR A 218 2.13 19.06 26.40
CA THR A 218 0.68 19.20 26.36
C THR A 218 0.09 18.70 27.66
N LEU A 219 -0.83 19.49 28.25
CA LEU A 219 -1.65 19.05 29.37
C LEU A 219 -2.85 18.33 28.79
N ASN A 220 -2.86 17.00 28.93
CA ASN A 220 -3.87 16.18 28.28
C ASN A 220 -5.18 16.18 29.06
N SER A 221 -6.30 16.43 28.38
CA SER A 221 -7.62 16.20 28.97
C SER A 221 -7.88 14.71 29.16
N LYS A 222 -8.61 14.33 30.23
CA LYS A 222 -8.98 12.92 30.44
C LYS A 222 -9.67 12.33 29.22
N GLN A 223 -10.51 13.11 28.55
CA GLN A 223 -11.24 12.67 27.36
C GLN A 223 -10.34 12.36 26.16
N THR A 224 -9.31 13.18 25.94
CA THR A 224 -8.32 12.97 24.86
C THR A 224 -7.50 11.71 25.12
N VAL A 225 -7.01 11.52 26.34
CA VAL A 225 -6.26 10.30 26.69
C VAL A 225 -7.13 9.07 26.57
N TYR A 226 -8.37 9.16 27.09
CA TYR A 226 -9.35 8.07 26.99
C TYR A 226 -9.60 7.68 25.53
N ASN A 227 -9.90 8.63 24.66
CA ASN A 227 -10.13 8.37 23.25
C ASN A 227 -8.89 7.78 22.56
N THR A 228 -7.70 8.27 22.91
CA THR A 228 -6.44 7.77 22.36
C THR A 228 -6.21 6.31 22.73
N ILE A 229 -6.37 5.97 24.01
CA ILE A 229 -6.21 4.60 24.49
C ILE A 229 -7.27 3.69 23.87
N ARG A 230 -8.54 4.07 23.92
CA ARG A 230 -9.66 3.29 23.39
C ARG A 230 -9.53 2.97 21.91
N ASN A 231 -9.08 3.93 21.11
CA ASN A 231 -8.91 3.75 19.66
C ASN A 231 -7.67 2.90 19.32
N ALA A 232 -6.63 2.97 20.14
CA ALA A 232 -5.39 2.23 19.91
C ALA A 232 -5.41 0.82 20.53
N LEU A 233 -6.22 0.59 21.59
CA LEU A 233 -6.31 -0.68 22.29
C LEU A 233 -7.29 -1.62 21.59
N ILE A 234 -6.78 -2.72 21.10
CA ILE A 234 -7.56 -3.83 20.54
C ILE A 234 -7.55 -4.96 21.56
N VAL A 235 -8.72 -5.34 22.09
CA VAL A 235 -8.90 -6.50 22.94
C VAL A 235 -9.73 -7.50 22.16
N ALA A 236 -9.23 -8.71 22.01
CA ALA A 236 -9.85 -9.76 21.21
C ALA A 236 -9.80 -11.11 21.93
N PRO A 237 -10.87 -11.95 21.82
CA PRO A 237 -10.84 -13.29 22.32
C PRO A 237 -9.84 -14.13 21.51
N SER A 238 -9.03 -14.91 22.22
CA SER A 238 -8.07 -15.87 21.65
C SER A 238 -8.06 -17.13 22.51
N ALA A 239 -9.18 -17.87 22.52
CA ALA A 239 -9.40 -18.98 23.43
C ALA A 239 -8.21 -19.93 23.58
N PRO A 240 -7.75 -20.26 24.83
CA PRO A 240 -8.35 -19.94 26.13
C PRO A 240 -7.89 -18.59 26.73
N THR A 241 -7.37 -17.68 25.94
CA THR A 241 -6.80 -16.40 26.38
C THR A 241 -7.56 -15.21 25.82
N ILE A 242 -7.38 -14.04 26.45
CA ILE A 242 -7.76 -12.74 25.92
C ILE A 242 -6.47 -12.03 25.48
N ALA A 243 -6.39 -11.67 24.20
CA ALA A 243 -5.25 -10.92 23.66
C ALA A 243 -5.54 -9.43 23.72
N LEU A 244 -4.58 -8.66 24.26
CA LEU A 244 -4.59 -7.21 24.28
C LEU A 244 -3.47 -6.73 23.36
N LEU A 245 -3.82 -5.93 22.35
CA LEU A 245 -2.92 -5.37 21.35
C LEU A 245 -3.04 -3.86 21.37
N MET A 246 -1.92 -3.16 21.28
CA MET A 246 -1.91 -1.70 21.14
C MET A 246 -0.86 -1.27 20.12
N ARG A 247 -1.25 -0.33 19.24
CA ARG A 247 -0.38 0.23 18.22
C ARG A 247 -0.13 1.71 18.49
N ASP A 248 1.13 2.06 18.65
CA ASP A 248 1.54 3.46 18.85
C ASP A 248 2.96 3.68 18.31
N ARG A 249 3.35 4.95 18.25
CA ARG A 249 4.71 5.37 17.88
C ARG A 249 5.72 5.15 18.99
N LYS A 250 5.29 5.15 20.27
CA LYS A 250 6.13 4.93 21.44
C LYS A 250 5.88 3.56 22.06
N PRO A 251 6.76 2.58 21.78
CA PRO A 251 6.56 1.21 22.25
C PRO A 251 6.54 1.05 23.76
N GLN A 252 7.35 1.83 24.49
CA GLN A 252 7.38 1.83 25.97
C GLN A 252 6.04 2.29 26.55
N LYS A 253 5.45 3.36 26.02
CA LYS A 253 4.14 3.88 26.46
C LYS A 253 3.03 2.85 26.23
N SER A 254 3.01 2.21 25.07
CA SER A 254 2.05 1.17 24.76
C SER A 254 2.18 -0.06 25.65
N ALA A 255 3.42 -0.50 25.94
CA ALA A 255 3.68 -1.61 26.83
C ALA A 255 3.21 -1.31 28.26
N ASP A 256 3.51 -0.11 28.77
CA ASP A 256 3.08 0.32 30.09
C ASP A 256 1.54 0.39 30.19
N ILE A 257 0.87 0.94 29.18
CA ILE A 257 -0.60 1.04 29.13
C ILE A 257 -1.22 -0.37 29.10
N VAL A 258 -0.78 -1.25 28.20
CA VAL A 258 -1.34 -2.60 28.05
C VAL A 258 -1.15 -3.42 29.33
N ASN A 259 0.06 -3.38 29.91
CA ASN A 259 0.33 -4.07 31.17
C ASN A 259 -0.54 -3.53 32.30
N ARG A 260 -0.70 -2.21 32.38
CA ARG A 260 -1.52 -1.59 33.41
C ARG A 260 -3.01 -1.89 33.23
N VAL A 261 -3.51 -1.95 32.00
CA VAL A 261 -4.90 -2.39 31.74
C VAL A 261 -5.11 -3.82 32.27
N CYS A 262 -4.17 -4.74 32.03
CA CYS A 262 -4.24 -6.10 32.56
C CYS A 262 -4.24 -6.13 34.09
N GLU A 263 -3.36 -5.36 34.73
CA GLU A 263 -3.24 -5.29 36.19
C GLU A 263 -4.49 -4.69 36.82
N GLU A 264 -4.99 -3.56 36.29
CA GLU A 264 -6.18 -2.88 36.81
C GLU A 264 -7.45 -3.71 36.58
N PHE A 265 -7.52 -4.46 35.47
CA PHE A 265 -8.65 -5.36 35.23
C PHE A 265 -8.67 -6.52 36.27
N ILE A 266 -7.52 -7.16 36.53
CA ILE A 266 -7.41 -8.21 37.53
C ILE A 266 -7.76 -7.68 38.93
N GLN A 267 -7.31 -6.47 39.27
CA GLN A 267 -7.63 -5.83 40.53
C GLN A 267 -9.13 -5.49 40.64
N TYR A 268 -9.72 -4.98 39.57
CA TYR A 268 -11.15 -4.69 39.50
C TYR A 268 -12.00 -5.97 39.68
N ASP A 269 -11.64 -7.05 38.98
CA ASP A 269 -12.30 -8.34 39.10
C ASP A 269 -12.26 -8.84 40.55
N LYS A 270 -11.09 -8.76 41.18
CA LYS A 270 -10.92 -9.11 42.59
C LYS A 270 -11.78 -8.24 43.52
N GLU A 271 -11.77 -6.93 43.34
CA GLU A 271 -12.55 -5.98 44.16
C GLU A 271 -14.06 -6.27 44.03
N LYS A 272 -14.56 -6.48 42.80
CA LYS A 272 -15.95 -6.77 42.53
C LYS A 272 -16.42 -8.04 43.23
N GLU A 273 -15.67 -9.13 43.14
CA GLU A 273 -16.02 -10.40 43.75
C GLU A 273 -15.92 -10.32 45.29
N THR A 274 -14.92 -9.64 45.82
CA THR A 274 -14.75 -9.43 47.29
C THR A 274 -15.87 -8.55 47.85
N GLU A 275 -16.28 -7.51 47.16
CA GLU A 275 -17.42 -6.67 47.56
C GLU A 275 -18.71 -7.47 47.64
N SER A 276 -18.98 -8.33 46.63
CA SER A 276 -20.12 -9.20 46.61
C SER A 276 -20.14 -10.17 47.79
N ALA A 277 -19.01 -10.85 48.03
CA ALA A 277 -18.89 -11.76 49.16
C ALA A 277 -19.06 -11.01 50.51
N SER A 278 -18.64 -9.76 50.60
CA SER A 278 -18.80 -8.94 51.81
C SER A 278 -20.27 -8.63 52.09
N LEU A 279 -21.04 -8.24 51.05
CA LEU A 279 -22.47 -7.96 51.21
C LEU A 279 -23.28 -9.20 51.69
N ILE A 280 -22.91 -10.39 51.16
CA ILE A 280 -23.53 -11.64 51.63
C ILE A 280 -23.14 -11.93 53.09
N LEU A 281 -21.88 -11.74 53.49
CA LEU A 281 -21.43 -11.94 54.86
C LEU A 281 -22.17 -11.01 55.83
N ASP A 282 -22.30 -9.72 55.50
CA ASP A 282 -23.03 -8.75 56.33
C ASP A 282 -24.47 -9.15 56.51
N PHE A 283 -25.14 -9.68 55.45
CA PHE A 283 -26.50 -10.22 55.55
C PHE A 283 -26.56 -11.45 56.47
N ILE A 284 -25.68 -12.44 56.26
CA ILE A 284 -25.61 -13.67 57.09
C ILE A 284 -25.32 -13.26 58.57
N GLU A 285 -24.45 -12.32 58.85
CA GLU A 285 -24.10 -11.85 60.17
C GLU A 285 -25.32 -11.26 60.88
N SER A 286 -26.11 -10.40 60.16
CA SER A 286 -27.36 -9.89 60.71
C SER A 286 -28.37 -10.97 61.03
N GLN A 287 -28.45 -12.07 60.24
CA GLN A 287 -29.32 -13.20 60.49
C GLN A 287 -28.83 -14.05 61.68
N VAL A 288 -27.53 -14.28 61.82
CA VAL A 288 -26.91 -14.98 62.92
C VAL A 288 -27.21 -14.28 64.24
N ASP A 289 -27.06 -12.93 64.27
CA ASP A 289 -27.39 -12.16 65.49
C ASP A 289 -28.86 -12.26 65.85
N SER A 290 -29.75 -12.16 64.85
CA SER A 290 -31.21 -12.31 65.10
C SER A 290 -31.55 -13.68 65.67
N ILE A 291 -31.04 -14.77 65.06
CA ILE A 291 -31.33 -16.14 65.49
C ILE A 291 -30.68 -16.48 66.85
N SER A 292 -29.49 -15.96 67.09
CA SER A 292 -28.81 -16.11 68.41
C SER A 292 -29.64 -15.52 69.54
N ASN A 293 -30.27 -14.36 69.29
CA ASN A 293 -31.14 -13.77 70.32
C ASN A 293 -32.40 -14.60 70.53
N ASP A 294 -33.07 -15.07 69.42
CA ASP A 294 -34.24 -15.95 69.53
C ASP A 294 -33.90 -17.24 70.23
N LEU A 295 -32.78 -17.88 69.88
CA LEU A 295 -32.32 -19.11 70.48
C LEU A 295 -32.15 -18.97 72.03
N ARG A 296 -31.51 -17.88 72.43
CA ARG A 296 -31.33 -17.58 73.84
C ARG A 296 -32.64 -17.37 74.59
N GLU A 297 -33.61 -16.68 73.94
CA GLU A 297 -34.94 -16.48 74.52
C GLU A 297 -35.66 -17.81 74.71
N TYR A 298 -35.65 -18.72 73.74
CA TYR A 298 -36.23 -20.05 73.84
C TYR A 298 -35.53 -21.00 74.88
N GLU A 299 -34.23 -20.90 74.96
CA GLU A 299 -33.40 -21.60 75.96
C GLU A 299 -33.73 -21.12 77.41
N ASP A 300 -33.89 -19.82 77.56
CA ASP A 300 -34.27 -19.21 78.84
C ASP A 300 -35.74 -19.62 79.21
N GLU A 301 -36.66 -19.52 78.23
CA GLU A 301 -38.08 -19.99 78.42
C GLU A 301 -38.13 -21.46 78.75
N MET A 302 -37.38 -22.32 78.08
CA MET A 302 -37.34 -23.79 78.37
C MET A 302 -36.77 -24.06 79.72
N THR A 303 -35.75 -23.34 80.12
CA THR A 303 -35.11 -23.49 81.45
C THR A 303 -36.07 -23.08 82.58
N ALA A 304 -36.74 -21.96 82.43
CA ALA A 304 -37.78 -21.50 83.35
C ALA A 304 -38.96 -22.49 83.45
N PHE A 305 -39.38 -23.07 82.31
CA PHE A 305 -40.43 -24.02 82.26
C PHE A 305 -40.05 -25.35 83.00
N LYS A 306 -38.81 -25.87 82.83
CA LYS A 306 -38.24 -27.01 83.54
C LYS A 306 -38.27 -26.80 85.07
N GLN A 307 -37.79 -25.59 85.46
CA GLN A 307 -37.74 -25.29 86.97
C GLN A 307 -39.16 -25.18 87.57
N ALA A 308 -40.11 -24.61 86.91
CA ALA A 308 -41.49 -24.43 87.38
C ALA A 308 -42.25 -25.69 87.46
N ASN A 309 -41.98 -26.75 86.67
CA ASN A 309 -42.79 -27.93 86.52
C ASN A 309 -42.10 -29.22 87.05
N GLY A 310 -40.86 -29.19 87.53
CA GLY A 310 -40.22 -30.35 88.16
C GLY A 310 -40.05 -31.62 87.34
N ILE A 311 -39.92 -31.49 86.04
CA ILE A 311 -40.04 -32.56 85.07
C ILE A 311 -38.75 -33.36 84.89
N SER A 312 -38.84 -34.68 85.33
CA SER A 312 -37.92 -35.78 85.05
C SER A 312 -38.42 -36.54 83.81
N ILE A 313 -37.73 -36.43 82.70
CA ILE A 313 -38.15 -36.92 81.38
C ILE A 313 -37.45 -38.23 81.06
N GLY A 314 -38.22 -39.29 80.83
CA GLY A 314 -37.79 -40.57 80.28
C GLY A 314 -38.64 -41.01 79.09
N ASN A 315 -37.95 -41.25 77.95
CA ASN A 315 -38.23 -42.29 76.94
C ASN A 315 -39.46 -42.19 75.93
N ILE A 316 -40.16 -41.08 75.72
CA ILE A 316 -41.18 -41.03 74.66
C ILE A 316 -40.67 -40.23 73.42
N GLU A 317 -39.46 -39.80 73.41
CA GLU A 317 -38.90 -38.72 72.62
C GLU A 317 -38.40 -39.14 71.22
N GLN A 318 -38.06 -40.40 70.96
CA GLN A 318 -37.17 -40.70 69.87
C GLN A 318 -37.84 -40.79 68.46
N ASP A 319 -39.08 -41.28 68.34
CA ASP A 319 -39.65 -41.45 66.96
C ASP A 319 -40.43 -40.26 66.45
N LEU A 320 -41.15 -39.56 67.35
CA LEU A 320 -41.86 -38.34 66.98
C LEU A 320 -40.90 -37.17 66.63
N SER A 321 -39.84 -37.06 67.37
CA SER A 321 -38.80 -36.06 67.20
C SER A 321 -38.16 -36.10 65.83
N THR A 322 -37.95 -37.25 65.24
CA THR A 322 -37.19 -37.35 63.96
C THR A 322 -37.98 -36.85 62.78
N GLN A 323 -39.26 -37.22 62.60
CA GLN A 323 -40.08 -36.76 61.44
C GLN A 323 -40.48 -35.32 61.57
N LEU A 324 -40.80 -34.83 62.76
CA LEU A 324 -41.08 -33.40 62.92
C LEU A 324 -39.84 -32.55 62.83
N LYS A 325 -38.66 -33.05 63.19
CA LYS A 325 -37.35 -32.46 63.00
C LYS A 325 -37.02 -32.26 61.49
N GLU A 326 -37.33 -33.24 60.63
CA GLU A 326 -37.20 -33.18 59.23
C GLU A 326 -38.07 -32.12 58.53
N LEU A 327 -39.40 -32.15 58.91
CA LEU A 327 -40.37 -31.19 58.36
C LEU A 327 -40.04 -29.75 58.73
N LYS A 328 -39.57 -29.49 59.94
CA LYS A 328 -39.19 -28.16 60.35
C LYS A 328 -37.83 -27.72 59.75
N GLY A 329 -36.92 -28.64 59.54
CA GLY A 329 -35.75 -28.34 58.73
C GLY A 329 -36.11 -27.83 57.33
N LYS A 330 -37.12 -28.42 56.68
CA LYS A 330 -37.66 -27.93 55.41
C LYS A 330 -38.31 -26.55 55.52
N GLN A 331 -39.04 -26.31 56.61
CA GLN A 331 -39.71 -25.04 56.92
C GLN A 331 -38.65 -23.90 57.06
N ASP A 332 -37.58 -24.14 57.83
CA ASP A 332 -36.52 -23.18 58.05
C ASP A 332 -35.73 -22.90 56.77
N GLN A 333 -35.51 -23.93 55.96
CA GLN A 333 -34.94 -23.76 54.62
C GLN A 333 -35.81 -22.83 53.77
N TYR A 334 -37.15 -23.03 53.75
CA TYR A 334 -38.07 -22.16 53.01
C TYR A 334 -38.12 -20.74 53.56
N ASN A 335 -38.02 -20.54 54.83
CA ASN A 335 -37.97 -19.23 55.46
C ASN A 335 -36.66 -18.50 55.09
N PHE A 336 -35.54 -19.21 55.01
CA PHE A 336 -34.25 -18.64 54.53
C PHE A 336 -34.35 -18.27 53.06
N GLU A 337 -34.88 -19.16 52.23
CA GLU A 337 -35.10 -18.88 50.79
C GLU A 337 -36.01 -17.62 50.60
N TYR A 338 -37.06 -17.51 51.38
CA TYR A 338 -37.97 -16.35 51.35
C TYR A 338 -37.24 -15.03 51.78
N SER A 339 -36.48 -15.08 52.86
CA SER A 339 -35.74 -13.90 53.33
C SER A 339 -34.69 -13.45 52.34
N THR A 340 -34.08 -14.38 51.68
CA THR A 340 -33.10 -14.10 50.61
C THR A 340 -33.77 -13.43 49.41
N LEU A 341 -34.92 -13.93 48.96
CA LEU A 341 -35.70 -13.31 47.87
C LEU A 341 -36.23 -11.94 48.28
N GLU A 342 -36.54 -11.72 49.53
CA GLU A 342 -36.98 -10.42 50.05
C GLU A 342 -35.82 -9.40 50.08
N TYR A 343 -34.62 -9.86 50.44
CA TYR A 343 -33.42 -9.06 50.37
C TYR A 343 -33.15 -8.61 48.93
N TYR A 344 -33.22 -9.54 47.96
CA TYR A 344 -33.06 -9.19 46.54
C TYR A 344 -34.11 -8.19 46.06
N ARG A 345 -35.36 -8.34 46.47
CA ARG A 345 -36.42 -7.39 46.14
C ARG A 345 -36.08 -5.99 46.65
N LYS A 346 -35.75 -5.87 47.97
CA LYS A 346 -35.41 -4.60 48.60
C LYS A 346 -34.16 -3.95 47.96
N TYR A 347 -33.17 -4.76 47.69
CA TYR A 347 -31.93 -4.29 47.01
C TYR A 347 -32.24 -3.74 45.60
N PHE A 348 -33.02 -4.47 44.83
CA PHE A 348 -33.38 -4.08 43.48
C PHE A 348 -34.27 -2.81 43.47
N ASP A 349 -35.22 -2.68 44.39
CA ASP A 349 -36.02 -1.47 44.56
C ASP A 349 -35.19 -0.25 44.95
N GLN A 350 -34.13 -0.43 45.73
CA GLN A 350 -33.31 0.68 46.22
C GLN A 350 -32.25 1.11 45.21
N TYR A 351 -31.57 0.19 44.51
CA TYR A 351 -30.39 0.49 43.71
C TYR A 351 -30.64 0.38 42.19
N GLN A 352 -31.65 -0.30 41.72
CA GLN A 352 -32.04 -0.52 40.31
C GLN A 352 -30.90 -1.03 39.41
N ASP A 353 -29.79 -1.50 39.99
CA ASP A 353 -28.58 -2.01 39.33
C ASP A 353 -28.49 -3.50 39.53
N SER A 354 -28.35 -4.24 38.42
CA SER A 354 -28.23 -5.71 38.46
C SER A 354 -26.80 -6.21 38.64
N SER A 355 -25.82 -5.33 38.42
CA SER A 355 -24.39 -5.73 38.37
C SER A 355 -23.87 -6.33 39.66
N ARG A 356 -24.53 -6.10 40.79
CA ARG A 356 -24.16 -6.61 42.12
C ARG A 356 -25.04 -7.81 42.55
N LEU A 357 -26.11 -8.16 41.82
CA LEU A 357 -26.99 -9.26 42.16
C LEU A 357 -26.52 -10.65 41.65
N LEU A 358 -25.54 -10.63 40.71
CA LEU A 358 -25.18 -11.83 39.95
C LEU A 358 -24.42 -12.92 40.71
N THR A 359 -23.91 -12.65 41.93
CA THR A 359 -22.90 -13.52 42.51
C THR A 359 -23.38 -14.37 43.68
N GLY A 360 -24.64 -14.35 44.03
CA GLY A 360 -25.04 -14.93 45.32
C GLY A 360 -25.87 -16.20 45.31
N ILE A 361 -26.86 -16.36 44.44
CA ILE A 361 -27.78 -17.52 44.52
C ILE A 361 -28.33 -17.84 43.14
N VAL A 362 -27.87 -18.90 42.52
CA VAL A 362 -28.57 -19.54 41.42
C VAL A 362 -28.72 -21.03 41.76
N ASP A 363 -29.81 -21.34 42.48
CA ASP A 363 -30.31 -22.68 42.47
C ASP A 363 -31.04 -22.90 41.14
N ASP A 364 -30.90 -24.05 40.48
CA ASP A 364 -31.60 -24.42 39.24
C ASP A 364 -33.12 -24.17 39.33
N ARG A 365 -33.67 -24.13 40.53
CA ARG A 365 -35.07 -23.78 40.79
C ARG A 365 -35.46 -22.34 40.43
N TYR A 366 -34.51 -21.42 40.36
CA TYR A 366 -34.72 -20.01 40.07
C TYR A 366 -34.13 -19.58 38.70
N LYS A 367 -34.11 -20.50 37.74
CA LYS A 367 -33.51 -20.29 36.43
C LYS A 367 -34.02 -19.04 35.68
N SER A 368 -35.32 -18.74 35.79
CA SER A 368 -35.90 -17.54 35.18
C SER A 368 -35.39 -16.24 35.82
N LEU A 369 -35.19 -16.26 37.15
CA LEU A 369 -34.65 -15.13 37.91
C LEU A 369 -33.20 -14.85 37.43
N SER A 370 -32.38 -15.88 37.37
CA SER A 370 -30.99 -15.80 36.87
C SER A 370 -30.91 -15.28 35.44
N GLN A 371 -31.73 -15.79 34.54
CA GLN A 371 -31.78 -15.36 33.14
C GLN A 371 -32.15 -13.88 33.01
N ASN A 372 -33.12 -13.41 33.78
CA ASN A 372 -33.51 -11.99 33.75
C ASN A 372 -32.41 -11.07 34.32
N ILE A 373 -31.71 -11.50 35.36
CA ILE A 373 -30.57 -10.74 35.91
C ILE A 373 -29.45 -10.60 34.88
N VAL A 374 -29.08 -11.69 34.21
CA VAL A 374 -28.04 -11.67 33.14
C VAL A 374 -28.50 -10.76 32.01
N LYS A 375 -29.75 -10.87 31.55
CA LYS A 375 -30.27 -10.06 30.46
C LYS A 375 -30.31 -8.56 30.79
N LEU A 376 -30.63 -8.24 32.05
CA LEU A 376 -30.60 -6.86 32.51
C LEU A 376 -29.21 -6.26 32.51
N ASP A 377 -28.20 -7.02 32.97
CA ASP A 377 -26.80 -6.59 32.96
C ASP A 377 -26.24 -6.39 31.53
N GLU A 378 -26.60 -7.29 30.59
CA GLU A 378 -26.25 -7.14 29.17
C GLU A 378 -26.82 -5.82 28.60
N LEU A 379 -28.12 -5.56 28.79
CA LEU A 379 -28.76 -4.38 28.25
C LEU A 379 -28.27 -3.07 28.92
N GLN A 380 -27.96 -3.08 30.20
CA GLN A 380 -27.38 -1.94 30.89
C GLN A 380 -25.96 -1.64 30.37
N THR A 381 -25.18 -2.68 30.07
CA THR A 381 -23.85 -2.55 29.47
C THR A 381 -23.92 -1.99 28.05
N GLU A 382 -24.87 -2.50 27.24
CA GLU A 382 -25.13 -2.01 25.89
C GLU A 382 -25.57 -0.54 25.88
N LEU A 383 -26.49 -0.16 26.79
CA LEU A 383 -26.91 1.22 26.97
C LEU A 383 -25.74 2.14 27.31
N LYS A 384 -24.87 1.75 28.25
CA LYS A 384 -23.66 2.52 28.58
C LYS A 384 -22.75 2.74 27.35
N GLN A 385 -22.61 1.72 26.51
CA GLN A 385 -21.79 1.81 25.28
C GLN A 385 -22.42 2.74 24.23
N LEU A 386 -23.74 2.67 24.03
CA LEU A 386 -24.42 3.51 23.07
C LEU A 386 -24.47 4.97 23.50
N LEU A 387 -24.60 5.25 24.79
CA LEU A 387 -24.52 6.62 25.33
C LEU A 387 -23.14 7.29 25.12
N LEU A 388 -22.08 6.50 24.90
CA LEU A 388 -20.77 7.04 24.53
C LEU A 388 -20.66 7.45 23.05
N LYS A 389 -21.55 6.93 22.19
CA LYS A 389 -21.48 7.10 20.74
C LYS A 389 -22.62 7.94 20.19
N LEU A 390 -23.76 7.93 20.83
CA LEU A 390 -25.02 8.50 20.34
C LEU A 390 -25.63 9.46 21.36
N SER A 391 -26.43 10.40 20.86
CA SER A 391 -27.20 11.31 21.74
C SER A 391 -28.27 10.56 22.53
N PRO A 392 -28.58 10.98 23.78
CA PRO A 392 -29.60 10.36 24.62
C PRO A 392 -31.00 10.20 23.99
N ASN A 393 -31.30 11.00 22.97
CA ASN A 393 -32.59 11.00 22.25
C ASN A 393 -32.56 10.13 20.98
N ASN A 394 -31.49 9.37 20.74
CA ASN A 394 -31.43 8.47 19.59
C ASN A 394 -32.46 7.33 19.74
N PRO A 395 -33.21 6.96 18.68
CA PRO A 395 -34.20 5.88 18.71
C PRO A 395 -33.67 4.55 19.25
N GLU A 396 -32.41 4.23 18.99
CA GLU A 396 -31.72 3.03 19.46
C GLU A 396 -31.58 3.04 21.00
N ILE A 397 -31.18 4.17 21.58
CA ILE A 397 -31.07 4.35 23.03
C ILE A 397 -32.44 4.28 23.69
N ILE A 398 -33.47 4.87 23.06
CA ILE A 398 -34.86 4.80 23.56
C ILE A 398 -35.36 3.36 23.56
N ASN A 399 -35.07 2.60 22.52
CA ASN A 399 -35.44 1.18 22.41
C ASN A 399 -34.78 0.33 23.50
N ILE A 400 -33.48 0.48 23.71
CA ILE A 400 -32.78 -0.28 24.77
C ILE A 400 -33.26 0.11 26.16
N LYS A 401 -33.55 1.38 26.42
CA LYS A 401 -34.17 1.78 27.69
C LYS A 401 -35.52 1.13 27.88
N GLY A 402 -36.35 1.00 26.82
CA GLY A 402 -37.60 0.27 26.85
C GLY A 402 -37.42 -1.20 27.20
N GLN A 403 -36.45 -1.88 26.59
CA GLN A 403 -36.12 -3.28 26.90
C GLN A 403 -35.62 -3.46 28.35
N ILE A 404 -34.78 -2.52 28.84
CA ILE A 404 -34.34 -2.50 30.24
C ILE A 404 -35.55 -2.46 31.20
N GLU A 405 -36.50 -1.55 30.96
CA GLU A 405 -37.69 -1.44 31.81
C GLU A 405 -38.56 -2.70 31.73
N GLU A 406 -38.69 -3.31 30.55
CA GLU A 406 -39.41 -4.60 30.38
C GLU A 406 -38.75 -5.72 31.17
N VAL A 407 -37.40 -5.87 31.06
CA VAL A 407 -36.64 -6.90 31.78
C VAL A 407 -36.67 -6.65 33.29
N LYS A 408 -36.67 -5.39 33.77
CA LYS A 408 -36.85 -5.06 35.17
C LYS A 408 -38.21 -5.50 35.71
N LEU A 409 -39.28 -5.25 34.94
CA LEU A 409 -40.64 -5.74 35.30
C LEU A 409 -40.67 -7.25 35.36
N ASN A 410 -40.09 -7.95 34.40
CA ASN A 410 -40.01 -9.40 34.34
C ASN A 410 -39.18 -9.96 35.52
N LEU A 411 -38.09 -9.30 35.90
CA LEU A 411 -37.26 -9.66 37.05
C LEU A 411 -38.06 -9.50 38.35
N MET A 412 -38.72 -8.38 38.57
CA MET A 412 -39.53 -8.15 39.74
C MET A 412 -40.68 -9.15 39.82
N GLN A 413 -41.32 -9.46 38.71
CA GLN A 413 -42.38 -10.50 38.66
C GLN A 413 -41.83 -11.89 38.97
N SER A 414 -40.61 -12.22 38.50
CA SER A 414 -39.95 -13.49 38.80
C SER A 414 -39.61 -13.60 40.29
N ILE A 415 -39.14 -12.52 40.92
CA ILE A 415 -38.91 -12.50 42.40
C ILE A 415 -40.22 -12.73 43.15
N LEU A 416 -41.31 -12.03 42.78
CA LEU A 416 -42.61 -12.15 43.43
C LEU A 416 -43.18 -13.55 43.25
N ASN A 417 -43.09 -14.14 42.07
CA ASN A 417 -43.54 -15.49 41.79
C ASN A 417 -42.74 -16.52 42.62
N SER A 418 -41.44 -16.39 42.72
CA SER A 418 -40.60 -17.22 43.54
C SER A 418 -40.92 -17.09 45.01
N GLN A 419 -41.14 -15.87 45.53
CA GLN A 419 -41.58 -15.64 46.90
C GLN A 419 -42.92 -16.33 47.19
N GLN A 420 -43.87 -16.24 46.25
CA GLN A 420 -45.17 -16.83 46.39
C GLN A 420 -45.10 -18.39 46.39
N GLU A 421 -44.24 -18.95 45.54
CA GLU A 421 -44.01 -20.39 45.52
C GLU A 421 -43.35 -20.90 46.81
N VAL A 422 -42.34 -20.19 47.31
CA VAL A 422 -41.72 -20.55 48.63
C VAL A 422 -42.73 -20.43 49.75
N ARG A 423 -43.54 -19.38 49.78
CA ARG A 423 -44.63 -19.25 50.75
C ARG A 423 -45.61 -20.43 50.71
N LYS A 424 -46.02 -20.84 49.51
CA LYS A 424 -46.95 -21.96 49.32
C LYS A 424 -46.35 -23.24 49.88
N ARG A 425 -45.07 -23.53 49.54
CA ARG A 425 -44.38 -24.73 50.06
C ARG A 425 -44.19 -24.66 51.58
N SER A 426 -43.87 -23.49 52.12
CA SER A 426 -43.79 -23.27 53.55
C SER A 426 -45.15 -23.57 54.21
N ALA A 427 -46.28 -23.07 53.65
CA ALA A 427 -47.60 -23.31 54.17
C ALA A 427 -48.03 -24.78 54.03
N GLU A 428 -47.58 -25.50 53.00
CA GLU A 428 -47.83 -26.97 52.87
C GLU A 428 -47.14 -27.72 53.99
N VAL A 429 -45.86 -27.36 54.29
CA VAL A 429 -45.14 -27.94 55.42
C VAL A 429 -45.75 -27.56 56.75
N ASP A 430 -46.30 -26.33 56.92
CA ASP A 430 -47.01 -25.92 58.14
C ASP A 430 -48.25 -26.77 58.37
N THR A 431 -49.00 -27.03 57.29
CA THR A 431 -50.22 -27.91 57.38
C THR A 431 -49.82 -29.34 57.70
N GLU A 432 -48.72 -29.86 57.20
CA GLU A 432 -48.23 -31.19 57.52
C GLU A 432 -47.75 -31.27 58.96
N ILE A 433 -47.04 -30.26 59.45
CA ILE A 433 -46.63 -30.11 60.86
C ILE A 433 -47.86 -30.06 61.76
N ALA A 434 -48.92 -29.28 61.42
CA ALA A 434 -50.15 -29.15 62.16
C ALA A 434 -50.93 -30.51 62.23
N ARG A 435 -50.94 -31.28 61.13
CA ARG A 435 -51.47 -32.62 61.06
C ARG A 435 -50.79 -33.57 62.03
N TYR A 436 -49.47 -33.62 61.97
CA TYR A 436 -48.65 -34.44 62.89
C TYR A 436 -48.83 -34.03 64.33
N LEU A 437 -49.04 -32.76 64.66
CA LEU A 437 -49.30 -32.24 65.98
C LEU A 437 -50.74 -32.60 66.45
N GLY A 438 -51.73 -32.63 65.51
CA GLY A 438 -53.11 -32.98 65.78
C GLY A 438 -53.31 -34.45 66.15
N ASP A 439 -52.57 -35.37 65.54
CA ASP A 439 -52.60 -36.79 65.79
C ASP A 439 -52.09 -37.14 67.21
N TYR A 440 -51.45 -36.20 67.94
CA TYR A 440 -50.87 -36.35 69.31
C TYR A 440 -51.58 -35.53 70.39
N SER A 441 -52.85 -35.14 70.16
CA SER A 441 -53.67 -34.37 71.14
C SER A 441 -53.95 -35.05 72.50
N ASN A 442 -53.43 -36.25 72.74
CA ASN A 442 -53.62 -37.00 73.96
C ASN A 442 -52.44 -36.91 74.99
N VAL A 443 -51.46 -36.05 74.70
CA VAL A 443 -50.32 -35.88 75.67
C VAL A 443 -50.70 -34.82 76.71
N PRO A 444 -50.41 -35.01 78.02
CA PRO A 444 -50.74 -34.01 79.05
C PRO A 444 -50.10 -32.62 78.66
N GLY A 445 -50.92 -31.54 78.93
CA GLY A 445 -50.56 -30.15 78.43
C GLY A 445 -49.17 -29.66 78.78
N ILE A 446 -48.62 -30.13 79.94
CA ILE A 446 -47.27 -29.74 80.40
C ILE A 446 -46.18 -30.44 79.50
N GLN A 447 -46.35 -31.72 79.16
CA GLN A 447 -45.42 -32.44 78.27
C GLN A 447 -45.45 -31.89 76.84
N ALA A 448 -46.65 -31.55 76.37
CA ALA A 448 -46.77 -30.95 75.02
C ALA A 448 -46.06 -29.58 74.88
N GLU A 449 -46.16 -28.74 75.90
CA GLU A 449 -45.49 -27.41 75.89
C GLU A 449 -43.97 -27.55 76.00
N TYR A 450 -43.52 -28.46 76.84
CA TYR A 450 -42.07 -28.76 76.88
C TYR A 450 -41.54 -29.26 75.55
N ILE A 451 -42.18 -30.17 74.91
CA ILE A 451 -41.84 -30.72 73.64
C ILE A 451 -41.82 -29.56 72.57
N ARG A 452 -42.80 -28.65 72.67
CA ARG A 452 -42.85 -27.45 71.81
C ARG A 452 -41.64 -26.54 71.92
N LEU A 453 -41.30 -26.20 73.21
CA LEU A 453 -40.14 -25.31 73.47
C LEU A 453 -38.80 -25.99 73.10
N SER A 454 -38.63 -27.28 73.44
CA SER A 454 -37.43 -28.08 73.13
C SER A 454 -37.24 -28.12 71.63
N ARG A 455 -38.28 -28.31 70.81
CA ARG A 455 -38.22 -28.31 69.33
C ARG A 455 -37.86 -26.93 68.79
N LEU A 456 -38.42 -25.85 69.30
CA LEU A 456 -38.16 -24.52 68.84
C LEU A 456 -36.68 -24.19 69.12
N SER A 457 -36.16 -24.54 70.27
CA SER A 457 -34.75 -24.39 70.61
C SER A 457 -33.84 -25.23 69.67
N ASP A 458 -34.10 -26.52 69.47
CA ASP A 458 -33.33 -27.44 68.63
C ASP A 458 -33.33 -26.95 67.16
N LEU A 459 -34.42 -26.32 66.67
CA LEU A 459 -34.56 -25.83 65.30
C LEU A 459 -33.77 -24.55 65.14
N LYS A 460 -33.89 -23.64 66.09
CA LYS A 460 -33.12 -22.42 66.09
C LYS A 460 -31.62 -22.69 66.13
N GLU A 461 -31.22 -23.69 66.97
CA GLU A 461 -29.84 -24.16 67.05
C GLU A 461 -29.33 -24.69 65.69
N LYS A 462 -30.12 -25.56 65.01
CA LYS A 462 -29.72 -26.04 63.67
C LYS A 462 -29.62 -24.93 62.64
N TYR A 463 -30.59 -23.99 62.66
CA TYR A 463 -30.55 -22.86 61.72
C TYR A 463 -29.34 -21.95 62.02
N TYR A 464 -29.05 -21.74 63.31
CA TYR A 464 -27.88 -21.02 63.73
C TYR A 464 -26.59 -21.70 63.22
N LEU A 465 -26.46 -23.05 63.41
CA LEU A 465 -25.33 -23.81 62.90
C LEU A 465 -25.21 -23.76 61.38
N LEU A 466 -26.33 -23.84 60.63
CA LEU A 466 -26.36 -23.69 59.17
C LEU A 466 -25.86 -22.31 58.77
N LEU A 467 -26.26 -21.25 59.45
CA LEU A 467 -25.81 -19.89 59.16
C LEU A 467 -24.34 -19.72 59.46
N LEU A 468 -23.83 -20.31 60.56
CA LEU A 468 -22.39 -20.31 60.87
C LEU A 468 -21.58 -21.06 59.83
N ASP A 469 -22.08 -22.20 59.33
CA ASP A 469 -21.41 -22.93 58.26
C ASP A 469 -21.35 -22.08 56.98
N LYS A 470 -22.44 -21.43 56.58
CA LYS A 470 -22.47 -20.50 55.47
C LYS A 470 -21.57 -19.29 55.68
N LYS A 471 -21.58 -18.67 56.89
CA LYS A 471 -20.66 -17.60 57.25
C LYS A 471 -19.21 -18.02 57.08
N SER A 472 -18.83 -19.20 57.57
CA SER A 472 -17.52 -19.77 57.42
C SER A 472 -17.13 -19.95 55.95
N ALA A 473 -18.02 -20.58 55.16
CA ALA A 473 -17.78 -20.79 53.71
C ALA A 473 -17.56 -19.49 52.94
N PHE A 474 -18.44 -18.50 53.15
CA PHE A 474 -18.27 -17.19 52.51
C PHE A 474 -17.07 -16.39 53.00
N SER A 475 -16.71 -16.53 54.29
CA SER A 475 -15.50 -15.91 54.83
C SER A 475 -14.22 -16.49 54.23
N ILE A 476 -14.17 -17.83 54.07
CA ILE A 476 -13.07 -18.51 53.37
C ILE A 476 -13.01 -18.08 51.92
N THR A 477 -14.14 -17.99 51.22
CA THR A 477 -14.22 -17.55 49.83
C THR A 477 -13.70 -16.10 49.71
N LYS A 478 -14.14 -15.20 50.60
CA LYS A 478 -13.67 -13.80 50.60
C LYS A 478 -12.15 -13.68 50.86
N ALA A 479 -11.63 -14.47 51.81
CA ALA A 479 -10.21 -14.45 52.13
C ALA A 479 -9.32 -15.13 51.11
N GLY A 480 -9.83 -16.16 50.46
CA GLY A 480 -9.12 -16.99 49.45
C GLY A 480 -9.34 -16.57 48.00
N PHE A 481 -10.12 -15.52 47.72
CA PHE A 481 -10.41 -15.15 46.35
C PHE A 481 -9.17 -14.71 45.56
N VAL A 482 -8.90 -15.42 44.49
CA VAL A 482 -7.88 -15.13 43.48
C VAL A 482 -8.61 -14.92 42.18
N SER A 483 -8.39 -13.79 41.50
CA SER A 483 -9.00 -13.53 40.21
C SER A 483 -8.87 -14.71 39.24
N ASP A 484 -9.91 -14.99 38.51
CA ASP A 484 -9.93 -16.02 37.46
C ASP A 484 -8.97 -15.68 36.30
N TYR A 485 -8.48 -14.45 36.26
CA TYR A 485 -7.56 -13.97 35.23
C TYR A 485 -6.13 -13.94 35.76
N THR A 486 -5.19 -14.45 34.95
CA THR A 486 -3.76 -14.31 35.21
C THR A 486 -3.05 -13.85 33.95
N ILE A 487 -2.03 -13.00 34.11
CA ILE A 487 -1.21 -12.54 32.99
C ILE A 487 -0.36 -13.73 32.55
N LEU A 488 -0.68 -14.26 31.35
CA LEU A 488 0.10 -15.32 30.70
C LEU A 488 1.38 -14.71 30.07
N LYS A 489 1.23 -13.57 29.41
CA LYS A 489 2.33 -12.85 28.79
C LYS A 489 2.17 -11.36 29.06
N LYS A 490 3.19 -10.76 29.68
CA LYS A 490 3.29 -9.31 29.79
C LYS A 490 3.66 -8.70 28.43
N ALA A 491 3.24 -7.47 28.23
CA ALA A 491 3.60 -6.69 27.06
C ALA A 491 5.08 -6.29 27.14
N ASP A 492 5.87 -6.80 26.22
CA ASP A 492 7.27 -6.44 26.06
C ASP A 492 7.41 -5.24 25.11
N VAL A 493 8.49 -4.47 25.28
CA VAL A 493 8.81 -3.34 24.40
C VAL A 493 9.40 -3.87 23.08
N PRO A 494 8.70 -3.78 21.94
CA PRO A 494 9.19 -4.29 20.67
C PRO A 494 10.37 -3.46 20.18
N THR A 495 11.38 -4.13 19.64
CA THR A 495 12.58 -3.50 19.06
C THR A 495 12.40 -3.14 17.58
N LYS A 496 11.45 -3.78 16.88
CA LYS A 496 11.19 -3.57 15.44
C LYS A 496 9.81 -2.99 15.22
N PRO A 497 9.68 -1.94 14.40
CA PRO A 497 8.38 -1.41 14.03
C PRO A 497 7.64 -2.37 13.09
N ILE A 498 6.31 -2.39 13.17
CA ILE A 498 5.44 -3.12 12.24
C ILE A 498 5.15 -2.33 10.96
N SER A 499 5.19 -0.99 11.06
CA SER A 499 4.96 -0.08 9.93
C SER A 499 5.87 1.15 10.09
N PRO A 500 6.40 1.68 8.96
CA PRO A 500 6.35 1.16 7.61
C PRO A 500 7.20 -0.10 7.42
N ASN A 501 6.69 -1.06 6.65
CA ASN A 501 7.46 -2.26 6.30
C ASN A 501 8.56 -1.90 5.28
N SER A 502 9.76 -1.65 5.77
CA SER A 502 10.89 -1.16 4.98
C SER A 502 11.24 -2.04 3.76
N PRO A 503 11.33 -3.39 3.84
CA PRO A 503 11.59 -4.21 2.66
C PRO A 503 10.46 -4.14 1.62
N LEU A 504 9.20 -4.12 2.06
CA LEU A 504 8.05 -4.05 1.17
C LEU A 504 8.01 -2.72 0.40
N ILE A 505 8.23 -1.59 1.08
CA ILE A 505 8.22 -0.27 0.44
C ILE A 505 9.36 -0.10 -0.56
N LYS A 506 10.57 -0.59 -0.22
CA LYS A 506 11.70 -0.62 -1.15
C LYS A 506 11.39 -1.47 -2.39
N LEU A 507 10.76 -2.62 -2.19
CA LEU A 507 10.33 -3.50 -3.29
C LEU A 507 9.28 -2.81 -4.17
N ILE A 508 8.28 -2.16 -3.58
CA ILE A 508 7.25 -1.39 -4.32
C ILE A 508 7.91 -0.25 -5.12
N GLY A 509 8.86 0.49 -4.51
CA GLY A 509 9.61 1.53 -5.21
C GLY A 509 10.38 1.01 -6.42
N LEU A 510 11.04 -0.15 -6.29
CA LEU A 510 11.74 -0.80 -7.40
C LEU A 510 10.78 -1.30 -8.48
N LEU A 511 9.72 -2.01 -8.10
CA LEU A 511 8.75 -2.56 -9.06
C LEU A 511 7.99 -1.45 -9.80
N SER A 512 7.59 -0.38 -9.11
CA SER A 512 6.94 0.77 -9.77
C SER A 512 7.86 1.44 -10.80
N GLY A 513 9.16 1.54 -10.48
CA GLY A 513 10.17 2.02 -11.42
C GLY A 513 10.33 1.12 -12.64
N LEU A 514 10.37 -0.21 -12.46
CA LEU A 514 10.43 -1.17 -13.56
C LEU A 514 9.18 -1.11 -14.45
N ILE A 515 7.99 -1.01 -13.86
CA ILE A 515 6.73 -0.87 -14.60
C ILE A 515 6.74 0.44 -15.40
N ALA A 516 7.17 1.55 -14.81
CA ALA A 516 7.26 2.83 -15.49
C ALA A 516 8.27 2.79 -16.66
N CYS A 517 9.43 2.13 -16.47
CA CYS A 517 10.40 1.89 -17.54
C CYS A 517 9.80 1.04 -18.68
N PHE A 518 9.08 -0.01 -18.34
CA PHE A 518 8.41 -0.86 -19.33
C PHE A 518 7.38 -0.05 -20.13
N ILE A 519 6.53 0.72 -19.45
CA ILE A 519 5.55 1.60 -20.11
C ILE A 519 6.26 2.59 -21.03
N LEU A 520 7.35 3.23 -20.57
CA LEU A 520 8.12 4.16 -21.38
C LEU A 520 8.66 3.51 -22.68
N ILE A 521 9.21 2.31 -22.57
CA ILE A 521 9.74 1.55 -23.71
C ILE A 521 8.60 1.20 -24.66
N VAL A 522 7.47 0.71 -24.17
CA VAL A 522 6.30 0.35 -24.97
C VAL A 522 5.74 1.58 -25.69
N VAL A 523 5.53 2.68 -24.97
CA VAL A 523 5.04 3.93 -25.58
C VAL A 523 6.00 4.41 -26.68
N ARG A 524 7.30 4.37 -26.41
CA ARG A 524 8.32 4.77 -27.38
C ARG A 524 8.39 3.84 -28.57
N TYR A 525 8.17 2.54 -28.38
CA TYR A 525 8.06 1.56 -29.45
C TYR A 525 6.82 1.82 -30.33
N LEU A 526 5.68 2.09 -29.73
CA LEU A 526 4.41 2.36 -30.42
C LEU A 526 4.44 3.67 -31.23
N LEU A 527 5.03 4.72 -30.63
CA LEU A 527 5.13 6.03 -31.26
C LEU A 527 6.24 6.11 -32.34
N HIS A 528 7.05 5.05 -32.47
CA HIS A 528 8.15 5.07 -33.45
C HIS A 528 7.61 4.84 -34.86
N HIS A 529 7.73 5.86 -35.68
CA HIS A 529 7.19 5.90 -37.05
C HIS A 529 8.26 5.92 -38.14
N LYS A 530 9.56 5.89 -37.78
CA LYS A 530 10.66 5.96 -38.71
C LYS A 530 11.14 4.57 -39.15
N ILE A 531 11.74 4.49 -40.34
CA ILE A 531 12.39 3.27 -40.85
C ILE A 531 13.69 3.05 -40.09
N LEU A 532 13.86 1.88 -39.45
CA LEU A 532 15.06 1.52 -38.72
C LEU A 532 15.75 0.25 -39.21
N SER A 533 15.05 -0.57 -39.99
CA SER A 533 15.58 -1.86 -40.42
C SER A 533 15.32 -2.10 -41.90
N VAL A 534 16.20 -2.89 -42.49
CA VAL A 534 16.07 -3.39 -43.87
C VAL A 534 14.83 -4.22 -44.04
N SER A 535 14.46 -5.04 -43.07
CA SER A 535 13.28 -5.89 -43.11
C SER A 535 11.96 -5.12 -43.28
N GLU A 536 11.90 -3.86 -42.80
CA GLU A 536 10.72 -3.02 -43.02
C GLU A 536 10.50 -2.66 -44.50
N ILE A 537 11.61 -2.38 -45.23
CA ILE A 537 11.54 -2.10 -46.66
C ILE A 537 11.21 -3.37 -47.47
N THR A 538 11.95 -4.45 -47.21
CA THR A 538 11.74 -5.72 -47.96
C THR A 538 10.35 -6.33 -47.76
N ARG A 539 9.70 -6.05 -46.62
CA ARG A 539 8.38 -6.60 -46.29
C ARG A 539 7.22 -5.74 -46.83
N TYR A 540 7.38 -4.43 -46.77
CA TYR A 540 6.28 -3.50 -47.10
C TYR A 540 6.44 -2.75 -48.41
N SER A 541 7.62 -2.80 -49.08
CA SER A 541 7.84 -2.18 -50.37
C SER A 541 7.64 -3.15 -51.50
N ASP A 542 6.93 -2.70 -52.55
CA ASP A 542 6.80 -3.46 -53.79
C ASP A 542 8.00 -3.24 -54.74
N ALA A 543 8.82 -2.22 -54.48
CA ALA A 543 10.10 -2.00 -55.15
C ALA A 543 11.21 -2.81 -54.49
N GLY A 544 12.08 -3.38 -55.31
CA GLY A 544 13.26 -4.12 -54.84
C GLY A 544 14.26 -3.27 -54.07
N LEU A 545 14.83 -3.78 -52.98
CA LEU A 545 15.96 -3.12 -52.32
C LEU A 545 17.25 -3.38 -53.08
N LEU A 546 17.88 -2.33 -53.59
CA LEU A 546 19.10 -2.43 -54.38
C LEU A 546 20.35 -2.48 -53.51
N GLY A 547 20.35 -1.75 -52.41
CA GLY A 547 21.48 -1.75 -51.48
C GLY A 547 21.25 -0.92 -50.25
N VAL A 548 22.19 -1.05 -49.31
CA VAL A 548 22.19 -0.35 -48.03
C VAL A 548 23.49 0.42 -47.86
N ILE A 549 23.39 1.68 -47.53
CA ILE A 549 24.55 2.54 -47.30
C ILE A 549 24.74 2.79 -45.82
N PRO A 550 25.86 2.43 -45.21
CA PRO A 550 26.12 2.64 -43.81
C PRO A 550 26.30 4.12 -43.46
N LYS A 551 26.07 4.42 -42.17
CA LYS A 551 26.28 5.79 -41.66
C LYS A 551 27.74 6.19 -41.76
N TYR A 552 27.99 7.29 -42.50
CA TYR A 552 29.31 7.86 -42.56
C TYR A 552 29.60 8.73 -41.33
N LEU A 553 30.66 8.41 -40.62
CA LEU A 553 30.96 8.99 -39.28
C LEU A 553 31.77 10.28 -39.32
N GLN A 554 32.37 10.64 -40.50
CA GLN A 554 33.12 11.89 -40.62
C GLN A 554 32.16 13.06 -40.87
N HIS A 555 32.44 14.20 -40.27
CA HIS A 555 31.68 15.43 -40.49
C HIS A 555 31.88 15.91 -41.93
N MET A 556 30.84 15.84 -42.75
CA MET A 556 30.83 16.42 -44.10
C MET A 556 29.99 17.68 -44.11
N SER A 557 30.54 18.75 -44.65
CA SER A 557 29.81 20.00 -44.87
C SER A 557 28.91 19.96 -46.11
N SER A 558 29.14 19.01 -47.02
CA SER A 558 28.43 18.82 -48.29
C SER A 558 28.43 17.34 -48.71
N SER A 559 27.67 16.99 -49.77
CA SER A 559 27.66 15.63 -50.34
C SER A 559 28.92 15.35 -51.18
N GLU A 560 30.05 15.13 -50.51
CA GLU A 560 31.34 14.90 -51.16
C GLU A 560 31.45 13.50 -51.80
N LEU A 561 32.37 13.40 -52.78
CA LEU A 561 32.69 12.13 -53.42
C LEU A 561 33.68 11.34 -52.54
N VAL A 562 33.10 10.42 -51.76
CA VAL A 562 33.85 9.66 -50.75
C VAL A 562 34.47 8.38 -51.34
N VAL A 563 33.79 7.75 -52.30
CA VAL A 563 34.22 6.46 -52.88
C VAL A 563 35.61 6.49 -53.53
N ASN A 564 36.01 7.62 -54.07
CA ASN A 564 37.30 7.78 -54.69
C ASN A 564 38.41 8.17 -53.69
N LYS A 565 38.03 8.86 -52.59
CA LYS A 565 38.98 9.18 -51.49
C LYS A 565 39.43 7.94 -50.76
N ASN A 566 38.53 6.94 -50.50
CA ASN A 566 38.80 5.72 -49.81
C ASN A 566 38.23 4.51 -50.57
N PRO A 567 38.92 4.02 -51.63
CA PRO A 567 38.39 2.96 -52.50
C PRO A 567 38.16 1.61 -51.80
N LYS A 568 38.87 1.37 -50.70
CA LYS A 568 38.77 0.09 -49.92
C LYS A 568 37.83 0.22 -48.72
N SER A 569 37.09 1.31 -48.56
CA SER A 569 36.16 1.47 -47.44
C SER A 569 34.91 0.62 -47.64
N VAL A 570 34.27 0.28 -46.52
CA VAL A 570 32.94 -0.42 -46.51
C VAL A 570 31.90 0.36 -47.33
N LEU A 571 31.98 1.70 -47.28
CA LEU A 571 31.10 2.57 -48.04
C LEU A 571 31.31 2.38 -49.56
N SER A 572 32.56 2.33 -50.03
CA SER A 572 32.90 2.13 -51.45
C SER A 572 32.44 0.75 -51.91
N GLU A 573 32.54 -0.30 -51.08
CA GLU A 573 32.01 -1.63 -51.39
C GLU A 573 30.49 -1.65 -51.48
N CYS A 574 29.77 -0.93 -50.63
CA CYS A 574 28.34 -0.78 -50.73
C CYS A 574 27.91 -0.16 -52.08
N PHE A 575 28.62 0.91 -52.51
CA PHE A 575 28.35 1.52 -53.84
C PHE A 575 28.72 0.60 -55.01
N ARG A 576 29.82 -0.21 -54.91
CA ARG A 576 30.12 -1.26 -55.93
C ARG A 576 29.00 -2.31 -55.99
N SER A 577 28.48 -2.75 -54.84
CA SER A 577 27.39 -3.67 -54.77
C SER A 577 26.14 -3.10 -55.43
N ILE A 578 25.77 -1.82 -55.13
CA ILE A 578 24.66 -1.15 -55.77
C ILE A 578 24.86 -1.10 -57.29
N ARG A 579 26.06 -0.74 -57.81
CA ARG A 579 26.39 -0.73 -59.24
C ARG A 579 26.16 -2.11 -59.86
N THR A 580 26.68 -3.19 -59.24
CA THR A 580 26.50 -4.55 -59.75
C THR A 580 25.03 -4.99 -59.72
N ASN A 581 24.28 -4.65 -58.67
CA ASN A 581 22.90 -5.00 -58.53
C ASN A 581 21.99 -4.29 -59.55
N MET A 582 22.38 -3.07 -59.97
CA MET A 582 21.64 -2.34 -61.02
C MET A 582 21.59 -3.11 -62.37
N GLU A 583 22.71 -3.86 -62.71
CA GLU A 583 22.76 -4.65 -63.97
C GLU A 583 21.67 -5.75 -64.00
N TYR A 584 21.24 -6.24 -62.82
CA TYR A 584 20.17 -7.25 -62.71
C TYR A 584 18.76 -6.65 -62.79
N VAL A 585 18.58 -5.37 -62.48
CA VAL A 585 17.27 -4.68 -62.56
C VAL A 585 16.90 -4.33 -64.00
N SER A 586 17.90 -4.11 -64.88
CA SER A 586 17.66 -3.83 -66.30
C SER A 586 17.19 -5.09 -67.04
N THR A 587 15.94 -5.15 -67.43
CA THR A 587 15.30 -6.30 -68.15
C THR A 587 15.71 -6.42 -69.63
N LYS A 588 16.40 -5.44 -70.15
CA LYS A 588 16.90 -5.45 -71.56
C LYS A 588 18.41 -5.73 -71.51
N LYS A 589 18.91 -6.54 -72.46
CA LYS A 589 20.37 -6.71 -72.72
C LYS A 589 21.06 -5.43 -73.19
N THR A 590 20.41 -4.30 -73.08
CA THR A 590 20.92 -2.95 -73.43
C THR A 590 21.61 -2.38 -72.23
N GLU A 591 22.73 -1.76 -72.46
CA GLU A 591 23.53 -1.02 -71.44
C GLU A 591 22.68 0.04 -70.73
N ILE A 592 22.86 0.15 -69.39
CA ILE A 592 22.22 1.21 -68.59
C ILE A 592 22.80 2.54 -68.99
N GLN A 593 22.00 3.43 -69.61
CA GLN A 593 22.48 4.76 -70.03
C GLN A 593 21.92 5.87 -69.18
N LEU A 594 20.75 5.70 -68.53
CA LEU A 594 20.10 6.75 -67.77
C LEU A 594 19.67 6.27 -66.37
N ILE A 595 20.23 6.90 -65.36
CA ILE A 595 19.92 6.63 -63.92
C ILE A 595 19.31 7.92 -63.32
N ALA A 596 18.15 7.81 -62.66
CA ALA A 596 17.54 8.93 -61.94
C ALA A 596 17.52 8.63 -60.46
N VAL A 597 18.03 9.54 -59.64
CA VAL A 597 18.09 9.41 -58.16
C VAL A 597 17.09 10.38 -57.53
N THR A 598 16.13 9.88 -56.82
CA THR A 598 15.09 10.67 -56.14
C THR A 598 14.89 10.24 -54.69
N SER A 599 14.01 10.95 -53.96
CA SER A 599 13.60 10.63 -52.57
C SER A 599 12.20 11.14 -52.26
N THR A 600 11.67 10.88 -51.07
CA THR A 600 10.40 11.44 -50.63
C THR A 600 10.52 12.92 -50.25
N VAL A 601 11.54 13.23 -49.43
CA VAL A 601 11.76 14.58 -48.91
C VAL A 601 13.23 14.99 -49.00
N ALA A 602 13.48 16.27 -48.87
CA ALA A 602 14.87 16.77 -48.80
C ALA A 602 15.58 16.19 -47.55
N GLY A 603 16.90 15.91 -47.66
CA GLY A 603 17.74 15.44 -46.58
C GLY A 603 17.82 13.90 -46.45
N GLU A 604 17.20 13.11 -47.34
CA GLU A 604 17.34 11.65 -47.39
C GLU A 604 18.67 11.20 -48.01
N GLY A 605 19.40 12.10 -48.64
CA GLY A 605 20.77 11.84 -49.16
C GLY A 605 20.79 11.50 -50.67
N LYS A 606 19.79 11.92 -51.45
CA LYS A 606 19.74 11.70 -52.90
C LYS A 606 20.99 12.17 -53.64
N THR A 607 21.42 13.41 -53.41
CA THR A 607 22.64 14.01 -54.01
C THR A 607 23.90 13.26 -53.61
N PHE A 608 23.99 12.82 -52.31
CA PHE A 608 25.09 12.00 -51.85
C PHE A 608 25.18 10.65 -52.59
N ILE A 609 24.00 10.01 -52.78
CA ILE A 609 23.92 8.74 -53.53
C ILE A 609 24.23 8.99 -54.99
N ALA A 610 23.70 10.06 -55.64
CA ALA A 610 23.96 10.38 -57.03
C ALA A 610 25.43 10.63 -57.31
N VAL A 611 26.09 11.48 -56.48
CA VAL A 611 27.56 11.81 -56.59
C VAL A 611 28.43 10.55 -56.47
N ASN A 612 28.22 9.76 -55.40
CA ASN A 612 29.05 8.59 -55.14
C ASN A 612 28.77 7.43 -56.10
N LEU A 613 27.54 7.28 -56.60
CA LEU A 613 27.19 6.32 -57.62
C LEU A 613 27.83 6.69 -58.96
N ALA A 614 27.77 7.96 -59.37
CA ALA A 614 28.46 8.45 -60.58
C ALA A 614 29.97 8.20 -60.50
N GLY A 615 30.56 8.50 -59.33
CA GLY A 615 31.99 8.26 -59.11
C GLY A 615 32.36 6.77 -59.19
N ILE A 616 31.61 5.87 -58.58
CA ILE A 616 31.95 4.43 -58.63
C ILE A 616 31.75 3.83 -60.00
N ILE A 617 30.84 4.37 -60.83
CA ILE A 617 30.64 3.98 -62.24
C ILE A 617 31.82 4.46 -63.09
N ALA A 618 32.27 5.72 -62.86
CA ALA A 618 33.39 6.30 -63.57
C ALA A 618 34.70 5.56 -63.26
N VAL A 619 34.95 5.17 -62.01
CA VAL A 619 36.09 4.30 -61.59
C VAL A 619 36.03 2.96 -62.34
N GLY A 620 34.85 2.46 -62.73
CA GLY A 620 34.64 1.29 -63.54
C GLY A 620 35.03 1.48 -65.03
N GLY A 621 35.53 2.64 -65.46
CA GLY A 621 36.01 2.96 -66.78
C GLY A 621 34.96 3.45 -67.77
N LYS A 622 33.70 3.68 -67.33
CA LYS A 622 32.63 4.26 -68.19
C LYS A 622 32.72 5.80 -68.12
N LYS A 623 32.43 6.45 -69.23
CA LYS A 623 32.26 7.90 -69.31
C LYS A 623 30.93 8.30 -68.70
N VAL A 624 31.00 9.03 -67.59
CA VAL A 624 29.79 9.37 -66.77
C VAL A 624 29.59 10.89 -66.75
N ILE A 625 28.37 11.32 -66.90
CA ILE A 625 27.98 12.68 -66.61
C ILE A 625 26.89 12.69 -65.51
N LEU A 626 27.14 13.50 -64.44
CA LEU A 626 26.19 13.75 -63.38
C LEU A 626 25.50 15.07 -63.57
N VAL A 627 24.17 15.06 -63.58
CA VAL A 627 23.37 16.24 -63.94
C VAL A 627 22.46 16.62 -62.78
N ASP A 628 22.52 17.86 -62.33
CA ASP A 628 21.67 18.40 -61.27
C ASP A 628 20.36 18.92 -61.82
N PHE A 629 19.29 18.11 -61.71
CA PHE A 629 17.91 18.47 -62.05
C PHE A 629 17.11 18.99 -60.83
N ASP A 630 17.71 19.09 -59.63
CA ASP A 630 17.06 19.73 -58.50
C ASP A 630 17.14 21.24 -58.62
N LEU A 631 16.40 21.77 -59.58
CA LEU A 631 16.37 23.23 -59.88
C LEU A 631 15.76 24.05 -58.74
N ARG A 632 15.21 23.41 -57.68
CA ARG A 632 14.57 24.05 -56.53
C ARG A 632 15.53 24.26 -55.35
N LYS A 633 16.31 23.24 -55.04
CA LYS A 633 17.29 23.25 -53.95
C LYS A 633 18.61 22.61 -54.37
N PRO A 634 19.32 23.23 -55.29
CA PRO A 634 20.54 22.70 -55.90
C PRO A 634 21.63 22.50 -54.85
N GLN A 635 22.29 21.31 -54.84
CA GLN A 635 23.36 20.97 -53.93
C GLN A 635 24.63 20.51 -54.65
N LEU A 636 24.55 20.10 -55.91
CA LEU A 636 25.64 19.48 -56.65
C LEU A 636 26.85 20.41 -56.75
N HIS A 637 26.63 21.69 -56.98
CA HIS A 637 27.70 22.71 -57.03
C HIS A 637 28.54 22.76 -55.76
N LYS A 638 27.92 22.49 -54.59
CA LYS A 638 28.63 22.43 -53.30
C LYS A 638 29.47 21.16 -53.17
N SER A 639 29.03 20.06 -53.78
CA SER A 639 29.74 18.78 -53.73
C SER A 639 31.05 18.81 -54.49
N PHE A 640 31.12 19.68 -55.53
CA PHE A 640 32.31 19.88 -56.37
C PHE A 640 33.00 21.23 -56.11
N HIS A 641 32.57 21.99 -55.12
CA HIS A 641 33.15 23.29 -54.71
C HIS A 641 33.22 24.32 -55.87
N VAL A 642 32.15 24.38 -56.70
CA VAL A 642 32.11 25.27 -57.87
C VAL A 642 30.96 26.27 -57.77
N ASN A 643 31.03 27.37 -58.57
CA ASN A 643 29.89 28.31 -58.68
C ASN A 643 28.76 27.70 -59.46
N ASN A 644 27.53 28.20 -59.19
CA ASN A 644 26.31 27.71 -59.85
C ASN A 644 25.74 28.75 -60.82
N ASP A 645 26.62 29.51 -61.53
CA ASP A 645 26.21 30.61 -62.45
C ASP A 645 25.70 30.09 -63.79
N LYS A 646 26.24 28.98 -64.25
CA LYS A 646 25.86 28.31 -65.49
C LYS A 646 25.55 26.85 -65.21
N GLY A 647 24.47 26.32 -65.78
CA GLY A 647 24.04 24.95 -65.63
C GLY A 647 22.77 24.60 -66.39
N MET A 648 22.04 23.59 -65.91
CA MET A 648 20.83 23.04 -66.55
C MET A 648 19.81 24.12 -66.88
N SER A 649 19.52 25.06 -66.00
CA SER A 649 18.54 26.11 -66.21
C SER A 649 18.92 27.01 -67.38
N ASN A 650 20.26 27.27 -67.59
CA ASN A 650 20.74 28.06 -68.75
C ASN A 650 20.66 27.27 -70.04
N LEU A 651 20.97 25.96 -69.99
CA LEU A 651 20.85 25.05 -71.14
C LEU A 651 19.44 24.93 -71.65
N ILE A 652 18.48 24.66 -70.75
CA ILE A 652 17.08 24.53 -71.13
C ILE A 652 16.50 25.79 -71.68
N THR A 653 16.95 26.99 -71.24
CA THR A 653 16.50 28.29 -71.76
C THR A 653 17.25 28.74 -72.98
N GLY A 654 18.23 27.99 -73.50
CA GLY A 654 19.07 28.36 -74.65
C GLY A 654 20.00 29.49 -74.37
N ARG A 655 20.31 29.83 -73.14
CA ARG A 655 21.20 30.97 -72.76
C ARG A 655 22.67 30.63 -72.76
N SER A 656 23.00 29.35 -72.75
CA SER A 656 24.40 28.85 -72.78
C SER A 656 24.44 27.58 -73.62
N ASP A 657 25.63 27.39 -74.24
CA ASP A 657 25.91 26.16 -74.96
C ASP A 657 26.26 25.00 -74.07
N LEU A 658 26.05 23.77 -74.52
CA LEU A 658 26.28 22.52 -73.76
C LEU A 658 27.76 22.46 -73.35
N ALA A 659 28.70 22.78 -74.20
CA ALA A 659 30.13 22.77 -73.91
C ALA A 659 30.55 23.75 -72.78
N GLU A 660 29.81 24.87 -72.59
CA GLU A 660 30.10 25.79 -71.46
C GLU A 660 29.57 25.37 -70.12
N CYS A 661 28.59 24.50 -70.11
CA CYS A 661 27.93 24.03 -68.89
C CYS A 661 28.50 22.70 -68.40
N ILE A 662 29.12 21.88 -69.25
CA ILE A 662 29.83 20.70 -68.89
C ILE A 662 31.09 21.07 -68.13
N ARG A 663 31.27 20.55 -66.93
CA ARG A 663 32.45 20.76 -66.10
C ARG A 663 33.15 19.43 -65.88
N HIS A 664 34.47 19.42 -66.07
CA HIS A 664 35.28 18.24 -65.75
C HIS A 664 35.50 18.17 -64.23
N SER A 665 35.36 17.01 -63.65
CA SER A 665 35.76 16.80 -62.26
C SER A 665 37.25 16.52 -62.13
N GLU A 666 37.76 16.49 -60.90
CA GLU A 666 39.17 16.08 -60.63
C GLU A 666 39.36 14.57 -60.90
N TRP A 667 38.29 13.82 -61.11
CA TRP A 667 38.36 12.37 -61.38
C TRP A 667 38.14 12.04 -62.83
N GLU A 668 38.96 11.11 -63.31
CA GLU A 668 38.89 10.62 -64.67
C GLU A 668 37.55 10.03 -65.03
N ASN A 669 37.04 10.27 -66.24
CA ASN A 669 35.76 9.79 -66.76
C ASN A 669 34.49 10.31 -66.02
N LEU A 670 34.58 11.33 -65.16
CA LEU A 670 33.44 11.93 -64.49
C LEU A 670 33.34 13.42 -64.78
N ASP A 671 32.29 13.75 -65.54
CA ASP A 671 31.90 15.11 -65.80
C ASP A 671 30.60 15.44 -65.09
N PHE A 672 30.28 16.70 -64.88
CA PHE A 672 29.05 17.10 -64.24
C PHE A 672 28.49 18.44 -64.79
N ILE A 673 27.16 18.58 -64.67
CA ILE A 673 26.43 19.81 -64.97
C ILE A 673 25.65 20.22 -63.72
N THR A 674 25.92 21.43 -63.21
CA THR A 674 25.17 21.98 -62.07
C THR A 674 23.79 22.47 -62.54
N SER A 675 22.88 22.71 -61.57
CA SER A 675 21.52 23.18 -61.90
C SER A 675 21.48 24.58 -62.57
N GLY A 676 22.49 25.41 -62.38
CA GLY A 676 22.46 26.82 -62.69
C GLY A 676 21.57 27.64 -61.74
N PRO A 677 21.32 28.92 -62.10
CA PRO A 677 20.43 29.79 -61.32
C PRO A 677 19.02 29.22 -61.23
N ILE A 678 18.38 29.39 -60.10
CA ILE A 678 17.01 28.85 -59.85
C ILE A 678 15.99 29.57 -60.80
N PRO A 679 15.32 28.85 -61.68
CA PRO A 679 14.32 29.45 -62.56
C PRO A 679 12.99 29.68 -61.81
N PRO A 680 12.12 30.61 -62.26
CA PRO A 680 10.85 30.94 -61.66
C PRO A 680 9.87 29.72 -61.62
N ASN A 681 9.85 28.91 -62.70
CA ASN A 681 8.93 27.74 -62.80
C ASN A 681 9.71 26.41 -63.05
N PRO A 682 10.38 25.83 -62.07
CA PRO A 682 11.21 24.65 -62.30
C PRO A 682 10.50 23.47 -62.96
N ALA A 683 9.20 23.24 -62.60
CA ALA A 683 8.40 22.15 -63.17
C ALA A 683 8.23 22.17 -64.71
N GLU A 684 7.98 23.36 -65.27
CA GLU A 684 7.79 23.52 -66.69
C GLU A 684 9.10 23.27 -67.47
N PHE A 685 10.23 23.68 -66.86
CA PHE A 685 11.55 23.43 -67.43
C PHE A 685 11.88 21.92 -67.46
N ILE A 686 11.66 21.21 -66.37
CA ILE A 686 11.96 19.77 -66.28
C ILE A 686 11.10 18.98 -67.26
N GLY A 687 9.81 19.32 -67.44
CA GLY A 687 8.87 18.64 -68.36
C GLY A 687 8.93 19.12 -69.82
N SER A 688 9.88 19.97 -70.20
CA SER A 688 9.97 20.52 -71.51
C SER A 688 10.66 19.57 -72.52
N LYS A 689 10.31 19.75 -73.86
CA LYS A 689 10.93 18.99 -74.92
C LYS A 689 12.44 19.29 -75.01
N GLN A 690 12.86 20.51 -74.66
CA GLN A 690 14.27 20.87 -74.62
C GLN A 690 15.04 20.00 -73.59
N THR A 691 14.44 19.64 -72.42
CA THR A 691 15.06 18.75 -71.46
C THR A 691 15.23 17.34 -72.03
N ASP A 692 14.20 16.81 -72.74
CA ASP A 692 14.30 15.53 -73.39
C ASP A 692 15.35 15.49 -74.50
N ASP A 693 15.40 16.50 -75.35
CA ASP A 693 16.42 16.64 -76.41
C ASP A 693 17.84 16.74 -75.78
N LEU A 694 17.99 17.44 -74.64
CA LEU A 694 19.28 17.56 -73.92
C LEU A 694 19.70 16.23 -73.36
N ILE A 695 18.81 15.51 -72.67
CA ILE A 695 19.09 14.17 -72.14
C ILE A 695 19.54 13.21 -73.24
N ASN A 696 18.87 13.26 -74.44
CA ASN A 696 19.25 12.45 -75.58
C ASN A 696 20.63 12.77 -76.10
N LYS A 697 20.98 14.06 -76.23
CA LYS A 697 22.32 14.49 -76.59
C LYS A 697 23.41 14.04 -75.59
N LEU A 698 23.11 14.08 -74.28
CA LEU A 698 24.03 13.59 -73.26
C LEU A 698 24.24 12.06 -73.37
N LYS A 699 23.21 11.28 -73.67
CA LYS A 699 23.26 9.83 -73.96
C LYS A 699 24.13 9.47 -75.17
N GLU A 700 24.24 10.36 -76.12
CA GLU A 700 25.12 10.15 -77.30
C GLU A 700 26.60 10.42 -76.98
N MET A 701 26.86 11.27 -75.96
CA MET A 701 28.23 11.70 -75.59
C MET A 701 28.82 10.89 -74.45
N TYR A 702 27.98 10.33 -73.58
CA TYR A 702 28.39 9.60 -72.34
C TYR A 702 27.81 8.21 -72.33
N ASP A 703 28.53 7.28 -71.73
CA ASP A 703 28.08 5.91 -71.54
C ASP A 703 26.95 5.84 -70.48
N VAL A 704 27.02 6.72 -69.44
CA VAL A 704 26.03 6.79 -68.40
C VAL A 704 25.73 8.23 -67.98
N VAL A 705 24.47 8.59 -67.96
CA VAL A 705 23.94 9.84 -67.44
C VAL A 705 23.26 9.59 -66.11
N VAL A 706 23.76 10.23 -65.03
CA VAL A 706 23.16 10.16 -63.69
C VAL A 706 22.46 11.48 -63.39
N MET A 707 21.18 11.43 -63.10
CA MET A 707 20.34 12.58 -62.83
C MET A 707 20.06 12.66 -61.29
N ASP A 708 20.51 13.73 -60.62
CA ASP A 708 20.03 14.08 -59.28
C ASP A 708 18.74 14.88 -59.39
N THR A 709 17.60 14.27 -59.04
CA THR A 709 16.26 14.83 -59.26
C THR A 709 15.66 15.38 -57.97
N PRO A 710 14.69 16.31 -58.01
CA PRO A 710 13.99 16.77 -56.84
C PRO A 710 13.20 15.65 -56.18
N PRO A 711 12.85 15.81 -54.83
CA PRO A 711 12.05 14.81 -54.15
C PRO A 711 10.65 14.67 -54.74
N VAL A 712 10.23 13.44 -55.11
CA VAL A 712 8.90 13.18 -55.68
C VAL A 712 7.74 13.22 -54.66
N GLY A 713 8.01 13.14 -53.36
CA GLY A 713 6.99 13.26 -52.31
C GLY A 713 6.41 14.67 -52.16
N ILE A 714 7.10 15.66 -52.71
CA ILE A 714 6.73 17.08 -52.58
C ILE A 714 6.27 17.64 -53.93
N VAL A 715 6.89 17.18 -55.05
CA VAL A 715 6.64 17.73 -56.36
C VAL A 715 6.64 16.66 -57.44
N THR A 716 5.74 16.83 -58.41
CA THR A 716 5.58 15.90 -59.52
C THR A 716 6.66 16.05 -60.61
N ASP A 717 7.52 17.05 -60.49
CA ASP A 717 8.54 17.42 -61.51
C ASP A 717 9.50 16.25 -61.81
N ALA A 718 9.90 15.55 -60.78
CA ALA A 718 10.82 14.42 -60.91
C ALA A 718 10.16 13.19 -61.60
N LEU A 719 8.82 13.10 -61.63
CA LEU A 719 8.12 11.93 -62.16
C LEU A 719 8.41 11.74 -63.65
N HIS A 720 8.54 12.83 -64.41
CA HIS A 720 8.91 12.82 -65.82
C HIS A 720 10.31 12.20 -66.05
N LEU A 721 11.27 12.63 -65.29
CA LEU A 721 12.67 12.15 -65.36
C LEU A 721 12.80 10.67 -64.93
N ILE A 722 12.07 10.29 -63.84
CA ILE A 722 12.10 8.93 -63.28
C ILE A 722 11.49 7.95 -64.28
N LYS A 723 10.42 8.30 -64.98
CA LYS A 723 9.78 7.47 -66.04
C LYS A 723 10.70 7.19 -67.25
N GLN A 724 11.56 8.13 -67.57
CA GLN A 724 12.52 7.98 -68.68
C GLN A 724 13.78 7.16 -68.30
N ALA A 725 14.06 7.05 -67.01
CA ALA A 725 15.25 6.38 -66.52
C ALA A 725 15.22 4.87 -66.74
N ASP A 726 16.38 4.31 -67.14
CA ASP A 726 16.56 2.86 -67.25
C ASP A 726 16.56 2.21 -65.86
N VAL A 727 17.14 2.91 -64.86
CA VAL A 727 17.20 2.53 -63.45
C VAL A 727 16.81 3.72 -62.59
N PRO A 728 15.56 3.86 -62.21
CA PRO A 728 15.12 4.84 -61.22
C PRO A 728 15.43 4.36 -59.80
N LEU A 729 16.14 5.19 -59.00
CA LEU A 729 16.54 4.92 -57.63
C LEU A 729 15.76 5.78 -56.66
N TYR A 730 15.18 5.17 -55.69
CA TYR A 730 14.45 5.85 -54.62
C TYR A 730 15.23 5.76 -53.29
N VAL A 731 15.64 6.88 -52.75
CA VAL A 731 16.44 6.94 -51.53
C VAL A 731 15.56 7.12 -50.31
N LEU A 732 15.68 6.19 -49.35
CA LEU A 732 15.12 6.29 -48.00
C LEU A 732 16.27 6.38 -47.00
N ARG A 733 16.11 7.15 -45.95
CA ARG A 733 17.16 7.32 -44.92
C ARG A 733 16.73 6.69 -43.59
N ALA A 734 17.58 5.87 -43.04
CA ALA A 734 17.33 5.22 -41.75
C ALA A 734 17.26 6.26 -40.60
N ASP A 735 16.40 6.03 -39.60
CA ASP A 735 16.12 6.92 -38.46
C ASP A 735 15.67 8.35 -38.86
N TYR A 736 15.35 8.55 -40.14
CA TYR A 736 14.92 9.85 -40.69
C TYR A 736 13.60 9.71 -41.46
N SER A 737 13.54 8.85 -42.45
CA SER A 737 12.36 8.62 -43.32
C SER A 737 11.25 7.98 -42.54
N SER A 738 10.01 8.48 -42.70
CA SER A 738 8.83 7.87 -42.14
C SER A 738 8.50 6.56 -42.85
N ARG A 739 7.96 5.56 -42.13
CA ARG A 739 7.46 4.31 -42.70
C ARG A 739 6.39 4.56 -43.78
N ASN A 740 5.59 5.63 -43.62
CA ASN A 740 4.58 6.00 -44.56
C ASN A 740 5.17 6.36 -45.94
N PHE A 741 6.46 6.66 -46.03
CA PHE A 741 7.12 6.92 -47.32
C PHE A 741 7.26 5.66 -48.18
N ILE A 742 7.19 4.47 -47.58
CA ILE A 742 7.12 3.21 -48.32
C ILE A 742 5.83 3.17 -49.18
N ASN A 743 4.72 3.74 -48.70
CA ASN A 743 3.50 3.85 -49.49
C ASN A 743 3.70 4.71 -50.74
N ASN A 744 4.53 5.77 -50.68
CA ASN A 744 4.85 6.58 -51.86
C ASN A 744 5.68 5.77 -52.86
N VAL A 745 6.57 4.90 -52.40
CA VAL A 745 7.30 3.98 -53.26
C VAL A 745 6.32 3.01 -53.98
N ASN A 746 5.41 2.41 -53.20
CA ASN A 746 4.41 1.46 -53.74
C ASN A 746 3.45 2.16 -54.73
N PHE A 747 3.05 3.42 -54.45
CA PHE A 747 2.26 4.25 -55.34
C PHE A 747 2.98 4.50 -56.66
N LEU A 748 4.29 4.79 -56.66
CA LEU A 748 5.06 4.95 -57.88
C LEU A 748 5.16 3.68 -58.72
N VAL A 749 5.29 2.51 -58.08
CA VAL A 749 5.37 1.23 -58.76
C VAL A 749 4.03 0.85 -59.36
N ASN A 750 2.94 0.89 -58.56
CA ASN A 750 1.66 0.32 -58.87
C ASN A 750 0.80 1.26 -59.72
N ASP A 751 0.67 2.53 -59.29
CA ASP A 751 -0.24 3.50 -59.91
C ASP A 751 0.42 4.24 -61.08
N HIS A 752 1.72 4.53 -60.96
CA HIS A 752 2.49 5.19 -62.06
C HIS A 752 3.21 4.22 -62.97
N GLY A 753 3.17 2.92 -62.71
CA GLY A 753 3.69 1.84 -63.58
C GLY A 753 5.22 1.81 -63.66
N ILE A 754 5.95 2.36 -62.67
CA ILE A 754 7.42 2.41 -62.66
C ILE A 754 7.96 1.09 -62.05
N SER A 755 7.83 0.01 -62.82
CA SER A 755 8.16 -1.35 -62.37
C SER A 755 9.64 -1.60 -62.06
N LYS A 756 10.54 -0.72 -62.60
CA LYS A 756 11.99 -0.83 -62.37
C LYS A 756 12.48 0.00 -61.18
N LEU A 757 11.56 0.69 -60.46
CA LEU A 757 11.92 1.49 -59.30
C LEU A 757 12.63 0.60 -58.26
N SER A 758 13.78 1.06 -57.82
CA SER A 758 14.57 0.32 -56.79
C SER A 758 14.88 1.22 -55.63
N VAL A 759 14.86 0.69 -54.43
CA VAL A 759 15.08 1.39 -53.18
C VAL A 759 16.55 1.29 -52.76
N VAL A 760 17.12 2.39 -52.29
CA VAL A 760 18.40 2.43 -51.59
C VAL A 760 18.18 2.96 -50.16
N LEU A 761 18.57 2.21 -49.15
CA LEU A 761 18.48 2.64 -47.74
C LEU A 761 19.79 3.31 -47.35
N ASN A 762 19.75 4.59 -47.10
CA ASN A 762 20.90 5.42 -46.73
C ASN A 762 21.02 5.61 -45.21
N ASP A 763 22.21 5.91 -44.70
CA ASP A 763 22.52 6.30 -43.32
C ASP A 763 22.14 5.22 -42.27
N MET A 764 22.31 3.97 -42.62
CA MET A 764 21.99 2.86 -41.73
C MET A 764 23.05 2.76 -40.63
N GLY A 765 22.61 2.73 -39.34
CA GLY A 765 23.47 2.65 -38.16
C GLY A 765 24.22 1.32 -38.00
N GLU A 766 24.89 1.12 -36.84
CA GLU A 766 25.68 -0.07 -36.54
C GLU A 766 24.86 -1.36 -36.78
N GLY A 767 25.30 -2.19 -37.71
CA GLY A 767 24.60 -3.38 -38.22
C GLY A 767 24.49 -3.43 -39.73
N ALA A 768 24.68 -2.27 -40.41
CA ALA A 768 24.66 -2.17 -41.86
C ALA A 768 25.79 -3.00 -42.54
N SER A 769 26.95 -3.12 -41.87
CA SER A 769 28.08 -3.88 -42.38
C SER A 769 27.75 -5.37 -42.53
N MET A 770 26.95 -5.91 -41.63
CA MET A 770 26.55 -7.33 -41.64
C MET A 770 25.54 -7.60 -42.77
N TYR A 771 24.67 -6.64 -43.09
CA TYR A 771 23.68 -6.77 -44.19
C TYR A 771 24.32 -6.49 -45.56
N ALA A 772 25.25 -5.57 -45.64
CA ALA A 772 25.98 -5.30 -46.88
C ALA A 772 26.80 -6.52 -47.34
N TYR A 773 27.34 -7.30 -46.41
CA TYR A 773 28.09 -8.54 -46.71
C TYR A 773 27.18 -9.69 -47.13
N ASN A 774 25.98 -9.81 -46.55
CA ASN A 774 25.06 -10.92 -46.84
C ASN A 774 24.25 -10.72 -48.14
N TYR A 775 24.06 -9.49 -48.63
CA TYR A 775 23.34 -9.21 -49.89
C TYR A 775 24.23 -9.16 -51.11
N GLY A 776 25.56 -9.05 -50.90
CA GLY A 776 26.51 -8.98 -51.99
C GLY A 776 27.04 -10.35 -52.56
N TYR A 777 26.88 -11.44 -51.81
CA TYR A 777 27.27 -12.77 -52.22
C TYR A 777 26.15 -13.79 -51.97
N GLY A 778 25.34 -14.06 -53.01
CA GLY A 778 24.57 -15.30 -53.13
C GLY A 778 23.19 -15.31 -52.46
N SER A 779 22.17 -14.81 -53.14
CA SER A 779 20.80 -15.28 -52.98
C SER A 779 20.65 -16.64 -53.65
N GLY A 780 21.16 -17.69 -53.02
CA GLY A 780 20.85 -19.08 -53.36
C GLY A 780 20.12 -19.69 -52.18
N TYR A 781 18.89 -20.17 -52.41
CA TYR A 781 18.01 -20.92 -51.56
C TYR A 781 18.72 -21.62 -50.36
N GLY A 782 18.43 -21.21 -49.13
CA GLY A 782 18.89 -21.89 -47.92
C GLY A 782 18.09 -21.48 -46.69
N TYR A 783 17.10 -22.27 -46.31
CA TYR A 783 16.55 -22.33 -44.99
C TYR A 783 17.65 -22.67 -43.99
N GLY A 784 18.04 -21.79 -43.07
CA GLY A 784 19.05 -22.00 -42.05
C GLY A 784 18.64 -21.48 -40.69
N TYR A 785 18.32 -22.43 -39.81
CA TYR A 785 18.11 -22.28 -38.36
C TYR A 785 19.25 -21.51 -37.68
N GLY A 786 18.87 -20.73 -36.67
CA GLY A 786 19.77 -19.96 -35.82
C GLY A 786 20.82 -20.85 -35.12
N GLY A 787 22.06 -20.41 -35.19
CA GLY A 787 23.16 -20.94 -34.44
C GLY A 787 23.82 -19.83 -33.60
N TYR A 788 23.80 -20.00 -32.29
CA TYR A 788 24.58 -19.24 -31.34
C TYR A 788 26.06 -19.57 -31.52
N GLY A 789 26.87 -18.54 -31.67
CA GLY A 789 28.32 -18.62 -31.42
C GLY A 789 29.21 -18.96 -32.61
N SER A 790 29.64 -17.97 -33.41
CA SER A 790 30.93 -18.03 -34.07
C SER A 790 31.65 -16.68 -33.96
N LYS A 791 32.81 -16.68 -33.37
CA LYS A 791 33.76 -15.57 -33.38
C LYS A 791 34.06 -15.24 -34.84
N SER A 792 33.76 -13.98 -35.21
CA SER A 792 34.03 -13.45 -36.56
C SER A 792 35.55 -13.45 -36.85
N TYR A 793 35.97 -14.39 -37.66
CA TYR A 793 37.24 -14.34 -38.39
C TYR A 793 36.95 -13.65 -39.72
N GLY A 794 37.24 -12.35 -39.82
CA GLY A 794 37.04 -11.62 -41.05
C GLY A 794 37.24 -10.09 -40.96
N TYR A 795 37.65 -9.60 -39.81
CA TYR A 795 37.82 -8.15 -39.59
C TYR A 795 39.17 -7.55 -40.06
N ASP A 796 40.13 -8.40 -40.47
CA ASP A 796 41.50 -7.91 -40.71
C ASP A 796 41.81 -7.52 -42.18
N TYR A 797 40.83 -7.59 -43.11
CA TYR A 797 41.12 -7.30 -44.55
C TYR A 797 40.75 -5.86 -44.95
N TYR A 798 40.03 -5.11 -44.15
CA TYR A 798 39.69 -3.73 -44.45
C TYR A 798 40.03 -2.87 -43.24
N SER A 799 41.15 -2.12 -43.36
CA SER A 799 41.54 -1.16 -42.35
C SER A 799 40.71 0.11 -42.49
N ASP A 800 39.64 0.20 -41.70
CA ASP A 800 39.05 1.47 -41.36
C ASP A 800 39.92 2.12 -40.28
N ASP A 801 40.50 3.28 -40.57
CA ASP A 801 41.09 4.18 -39.57
C ASP A 801 39.96 4.76 -38.69
N THR A 802 39.32 3.92 -37.91
CA THR A 802 38.36 4.35 -36.89
C THR A 802 39.13 4.65 -35.59
N PRO A 803 39.04 5.86 -35.04
CA PRO A 803 39.64 6.15 -33.74
C PRO A 803 39.05 5.22 -32.70
N ALA A 804 39.91 4.57 -31.91
CA ALA A 804 39.56 3.58 -30.88
C ALA A 804 38.31 4.02 -30.08
N LYS A 805 37.29 3.18 -30.01
CA LYS A 805 36.04 3.41 -29.27
C LYS A 805 36.40 3.71 -27.81
N LYS A 806 36.31 4.98 -27.39
CA LYS A 806 36.40 5.34 -25.97
C LYS A 806 35.30 4.57 -25.22
N GLY A 807 35.70 3.79 -24.19
CA GLY A 807 34.81 2.95 -23.43
C GLY A 807 33.58 3.71 -22.86
N PHE A 808 32.50 3.01 -22.61
CA PHE A 808 31.24 3.55 -22.11
C PHE A 808 31.45 4.49 -20.90
N PHE A 809 32.33 4.17 -19.97
CA PHE A 809 32.66 5.00 -18.81
C PHE A 809 33.30 6.34 -19.18
N THR A 810 34.16 6.35 -20.21
CA THR A 810 34.83 7.61 -20.67
C THR A 810 33.84 8.54 -21.36
N ARG A 811 32.84 8.00 -22.05
CA ARG A 811 31.75 8.80 -22.65
C ARG A 811 30.77 9.35 -21.57
N MET A 812 30.51 8.60 -20.51
CA MET A 812 29.70 9.02 -19.39
C MET A 812 30.36 10.15 -18.59
N ILE A 813 31.66 10.06 -18.34
CA ILE A 813 32.44 11.11 -17.67
C ILE A 813 32.53 12.39 -18.54
N ALA A 814 32.69 12.24 -19.85
CA ALA A 814 32.72 13.40 -20.78
C ALA A 814 31.33 14.08 -20.85
N PHE A 815 30.23 13.31 -20.79
CA PHE A 815 28.86 13.84 -20.76
C PHE A 815 28.56 14.54 -19.44
N VAL A 816 28.97 13.98 -18.31
CA VAL A 816 28.80 14.62 -16.99
C VAL A 816 29.61 15.90 -16.89
N LYS A 817 30.86 15.94 -17.45
CA LYS A 817 31.66 17.17 -17.54
C LYS A 817 31.12 18.24 -18.49
N ALA A 818 30.27 17.87 -19.43
CA ALA A 818 29.60 18.82 -20.33
C ALA A 818 28.28 19.37 -19.76
N LEU A 819 27.82 18.84 -18.65
CA LEU A 819 26.59 19.24 -17.92
C LEU A 819 26.89 20.15 -16.71
N PHE A 820 28.17 20.24 -16.30
CA PHE A 820 28.71 21.17 -15.32
C PHE A 820 29.75 22.11 -16.02
#